data_3e68254b5a3373b24448a87072ad6ddd
#
_entry.id   3e68254b5a3373b24448a87072ad6ddd
#
_cell.length_a   1.000
_cell.length_b   1.000
_cell.length_c   1.000
_cell.angle_alpha   90.00
_cell.angle_beta   90.00
_cell.angle_gamma   90.00
#
_symmetry.space_group_name_H-M   'P 1'
#
loop_
_entity.id
_entity.type
_entity.pdbx_description
1 polymer ?
#
loop_
_entity_poly.entity_id
_entity_poly.type
_entity_poly.pdbx_seq_one_letter_code
_entity_poly.pdbx_strand_id
1 'polypeptide(L)'
;MVTDTSEKGLESLIVTAMTGRPWPEAAPAATAAQTPPPYGGTGWLNGRPEDYLREWCVDLAQLVAFLRTTQPKLDAALELAEDTPARRAFLARLFNEVGKRGVVDVLRHGVRHGPHEVVLFYATPSAGNEKAAALHALNRFSVTRQLRYSRDETMRALDLGIFINGLPLATFELKNSLTKQTIADAIEQYRRDRDPREPLFAFGRCMVHFAVDDAEVRMCTELAGKGSWFLPLNRGWDDGAGNPPNPQGLKTDYLWKAVLTPASLTDIVEHYAQIVEETNPKTGRKKRRQIFPRYHQLDVVRELLADAAAQGTGRRYLIQHSAGSGKSNSIAWLAHQLIGVERDGGPVFDTIIVVTDRRILDRQIAGNIRQFAQVAATVGHAGHSGDLRRFIESGKKIVISTVQKFPFILDEIGADHRGRRFAIIIDEAHSSQGGKTSAAMSSALTAANDEEADPEDVVNEALEARMRARKMLDNASYFAFTATPKNKTLEIFGTAVAGVEGKVAHRPFHAYTMKQAIQEGFILDVLGSYTPVASYYKLVKTVEGDPEFDTKRAQKKLRRYVESHDHAIRLKAEIMVDHFHEQVLAFQKVGGEARAMIVTSGIARAIQYYHAISDYLSKRKSPYRSIVAFSGEHEYGGMKVTQSSLNGFPSADIVDRIQEDPYRFLVCADKYQTGYDEPLLHTMYVDKALAGVKAVQTLSRLNRAHPKKRDTFVLDFMNDAETIRAAFEPYYRTTILSEESDPNKLHDLKAALDKYQVYAERHVDDLTARYLGGENRETLDPLLDACVVVYLQLDEDGQVDFKGKAKAFVRSYEFLGSILPYTNRDWEKLSIFLNLLIPKLPAPKEEDLSKGILESIDMDSYRVEKKAVLAIRLADQDAEIGPVPLEGGGHKPEPELDRLSNILKNFNEQFGTIFSDGDRIIQRIRDDIAPKVAADEGFLNARKNTPAAARLEHDKALARVMLQLLKDDTEVYKQFVQNESFKRFVSDMVYQMASD
;
A
#
# COMPACT_ATOMS: atom_id res chain seq x y z
N MET A 1 38.72 30.16 7.59
CA MET A 1 37.89 29.97 8.80
C MET A 1 38.05 28.53 9.23
N VAL A 2 38.35 28.28 10.50
CA VAL A 2 38.35 26.91 11.02
C VAL A 2 36.88 26.44 11.02
N THR A 3 36.57 25.35 10.33
CA THR A 3 35.22 24.81 10.29
C THR A 3 34.87 24.26 11.68
N ASP A 4 33.87 24.87 12.33
CA ASP A 4 33.37 24.39 13.61
C ASP A 4 32.55 23.08 13.38
N THR A 5 33.15 21.94 13.74
CA THR A 5 32.57 20.60 13.60
C THR A 5 31.76 20.18 14.82
N SER A 6 31.47 21.08 15.75
CA SER A 6 30.65 20.81 16.94
C SER A 6 29.15 20.90 16.62
N GLU A 7 28.30 20.49 17.57
CA GLU A 7 26.84 20.71 17.50
C GLU A 7 26.52 22.21 17.32
N LYS A 8 27.25 23.08 18.01
CA LYS A 8 27.11 24.55 17.86
C LYS A 8 27.46 25.04 16.46
N GLY A 9 28.37 24.36 15.77
CA GLY A 9 28.70 24.64 14.37
C GLY A 9 27.51 24.28 13.44
N LEU A 10 26.87 23.13 13.64
CA LEU A 10 25.68 22.76 12.89
C LEU A 10 24.51 23.73 13.16
N GLU A 11 24.28 24.07 14.42
CA GLU A 11 23.25 25.02 14.84
C GLU A 11 23.47 26.41 14.17
N SER A 12 24.73 26.90 14.17
CA SER A 12 25.11 28.16 13.51
C SER A 12 24.91 28.11 12.00
N LEU A 13 25.21 26.98 11.35
CA LEU A 13 25.01 26.76 9.92
C LEU A 13 23.53 26.85 9.55
N ILE A 14 22.67 26.15 10.30
CA ILE A 14 21.21 26.15 10.07
C ILE A 14 20.67 27.57 10.22
N VAL A 15 20.95 28.24 11.32
CA VAL A 15 20.43 29.58 11.59
C VAL A 15 20.93 30.59 10.56
N THR A 16 22.22 30.52 10.18
CA THR A 16 22.78 31.36 9.12
C THR A 16 22.09 31.12 7.77
N ALA A 17 21.84 29.86 7.42
CA ALA A 17 21.14 29.54 6.20
C ALA A 17 19.69 30.06 6.21
N MET A 18 18.99 29.98 7.34
CA MET A 18 17.60 30.43 7.46
C MET A 18 17.50 31.96 7.48
N THR A 19 18.34 32.63 8.25
CA THR A 19 18.26 34.09 8.50
C THR A 19 19.09 34.95 7.54
N GLY A 20 20.08 34.35 6.86
CA GLY A 20 21.07 35.03 6.05
C GLY A 20 22.08 35.85 6.84
N ARG A 21 22.18 35.64 8.16
CA ARG A 21 23.10 36.36 9.05
C ARG A 21 23.97 35.39 9.84
N PRO A 22 25.27 35.67 9.99
CA PRO A 22 26.15 34.81 10.77
C PRO A 22 25.81 34.90 12.27
N TRP A 23 26.08 33.84 12.99
CA TRP A 23 25.94 33.82 14.43
C TRP A 23 27.31 33.65 15.12
N PRO A 24 27.60 34.35 16.23
CA PRO A 24 26.76 35.40 16.87
C PRO A 24 26.67 36.67 16.02
N GLU A 25 25.51 37.31 16.03
CA GLU A 25 25.36 38.62 15.43
C GLU A 25 26.34 39.61 16.10
N ALA A 26 27.10 40.36 15.31
CA ALA A 26 27.73 41.60 15.79
C ALA A 26 26.59 42.52 16.29
N ALA A 27 26.76 43.15 17.44
CA ALA A 27 25.76 43.94 18.14
C ALA A 27 24.80 44.68 17.17
N PRO A 28 23.48 44.65 17.38
CA PRO A 28 22.53 45.17 16.42
C PRO A 28 22.75 46.67 16.22
N ALA A 29 23.11 47.06 15.00
CA ALA A 29 22.92 48.44 14.60
C ALA A 29 21.41 48.69 14.57
N ALA A 30 20.93 49.67 15.27
CA ALA A 30 19.52 50.01 15.47
C ALA A 30 18.71 50.31 14.18
N THR A 31 19.29 50.15 13.00
CA THR A 31 18.77 50.47 11.68
C THR A 31 18.72 49.29 10.72
N ALA A 32 18.88 48.04 11.18
CA ALA A 32 19.03 46.83 10.32
C ALA A 32 17.77 46.38 9.61
N ALA A 33 16.63 47.07 9.70
CA ALA A 33 15.35 46.65 9.09
C ALA A 33 15.30 46.82 7.55
N GLN A 34 16.31 47.41 6.91
CA GLN A 34 16.24 47.74 5.47
C GLN A 34 17.41 47.20 4.63
N THR A 35 18.37 46.52 5.20
CA THR A 35 19.49 45.96 4.43
C THR A 35 19.26 44.48 4.19
N PRO A 36 19.28 43.99 2.94
CA PRO A 36 19.22 42.56 2.65
C PRO A 36 20.29 41.80 3.42
N PRO A 37 20.00 40.59 3.94
CA PRO A 37 21.00 39.82 4.66
C PRO A 37 22.15 39.43 3.72
N PRO A 38 23.42 39.59 4.18
CA PRO A 38 24.58 39.44 3.31
C PRO A 38 24.80 38.04 2.75
N TYR A 39 24.12 37.01 3.33
CA TYR A 39 24.21 35.61 2.92
C TYR A 39 22.93 35.08 2.28
N GLY A 40 21.97 35.94 1.98
CA GLY A 40 20.77 35.56 1.21
C GLY A 40 19.70 34.84 1.99
N GLY A 41 19.64 34.44 3.11
CA GLY A 41 18.66 33.74 3.95
C GLY A 41 17.29 33.40 3.34
N THR A 42 16.53 32.60 3.99
CA THR A 42 15.19 32.13 3.53
C THR A 42 14.02 32.92 4.13
N GLY A 43 14.27 34.09 4.71
CA GLY A 43 13.23 34.99 5.25
C GLY A 43 12.92 34.81 6.75
N TRP A 44 13.74 34.10 7.47
CA TRP A 44 13.62 33.93 8.91
C TRP A 44 14.26 35.11 9.68
N LEU A 45 13.66 35.40 10.84
CA LEU A 45 14.20 36.38 11.80
C LEU A 45 14.97 35.64 12.90
N ASN A 46 16.04 36.26 13.43
CA ASN A 46 16.66 35.75 14.65
C ASN A 46 15.77 36.07 15.86
N GLY A 47 15.31 35.04 16.56
CA GLY A 47 14.70 35.19 17.87
C GLY A 47 15.74 35.22 18.98
N ARG A 48 15.37 35.78 20.13
CA ARG A 48 16.22 35.83 21.32
C ARG A 48 15.66 34.94 22.40
N PRO A 49 16.44 34.11 23.09
CA PRO A 49 15.97 33.27 24.18
C PRO A 49 15.28 34.05 25.32
N GLU A 50 15.69 35.32 25.52
CA GLU A 50 15.15 36.21 26.53
C GLU A 50 13.74 36.68 26.24
N ASP A 51 13.34 36.75 24.96
CA ASP A 51 12.01 37.18 24.51
C ASP A 51 10.96 36.10 24.68
N TYR A 52 11.40 34.83 24.95
CA TYR A 52 10.51 33.70 25.13
C TYR A 52 9.97 33.60 26.55
N LEU A 53 8.67 33.77 26.68
CA LEU A 53 7.96 33.64 27.96
C LEU A 53 7.59 32.16 28.20
N ARG A 54 8.34 31.49 29.09
CA ARG A 54 8.16 30.05 29.43
C ARG A 54 6.79 29.74 29.99
N GLU A 55 6.24 30.68 30.76
CA GLU A 55 4.93 30.56 31.39
C GLU A 55 3.81 30.39 30.33
N TRP A 56 3.92 31.15 29.25
CA TRP A 56 2.89 31.23 28.19
C TRP A 56 3.28 30.51 26.90
N CYS A 57 4.52 30.01 26.80
CA CYS A 57 5.08 29.40 25.62
C CYS A 57 4.98 30.29 24.37
N VAL A 58 5.34 31.54 24.48
CA VAL A 58 5.32 32.51 23.36
C VAL A 58 6.61 33.29 23.29
N ASP A 59 7.10 33.59 22.09
CA ASP A 59 8.07 34.65 21.83
C ASP A 59 7.32 35.99 21.83
N LEU A 60 7.38 36.71 22.97
CA LEU A 60 6.57 37.89 23.19
C LEU A 60 6.92 39.01 22.24
N ALA A 61 8.22 39.21 21.95
CA ALA A 61 8.68 40.27 21.08
C ALA A 61 8.10 40.11 19.66
N GLN A 62 8.10 38.89 19.13
CA GLN A 62 7.53 38.62 17.80
C GLN A 62 5.99 38.72 17.79
N LEU A 63 5.33 38.26 18.83
CA LEU A 63 3.87 38.35 18.95
C LEU A 63 3.41 39.81 19.03
N VAL A 64 4.04 40.64 19.89
CA VAL A 64 3.71 42.06 20.03
C VAL A 64 4.02 42.82 18.72
N ALA A 65 5.17 42.58 18.10
CA ALA A 65 5.52 43.22 16.85
C ALA A 65 4.52 42.88 15.71
N PHE A 66 4.06 41.63 15.64
CA PHE A 66 3.04 41.22 14.69
C PHE A 66 1.68 41.90 14.95
N LEU A 67 1.18 41.81 16.17
CA LEU A 67 -0.15 42.37 16.52
C LEU A 67 -0.17 43.91 16.41
N ARG A 68 0.91 44.61 16.83
CA ARG A 68 1.05 46.04 16.68
C ARG A 68 1.00 46.49 15.22
N THR A 69 1.65 45.77 14.34
CA THR A 69 1.70 46.11 12.91
C THR A 69 0.41 45.80 12.19
N THR A 70 -0.23 44.69 12.52
CA THR A 70 -1.42 44.21 11.81
C THR A 70 -2.72 44.65 12.44
N GLN A 71 -2.76 44.84 13.76
CA GLN A 71 -3.95 45.12 14.56
C GLN A 71 -3.68 46.18 15.64
N PRO A 72 -3.30 47.42 15.28
CA PRO A 72 -2.84 48.42 16.23
C PRO A 72 -3.91 48.84 17.29
N LYS A 73 -5.19 48.79 16.94
CA LYS A 73 -6.28 49.07 17.90
C LYS A 73 -6.36 47.99 18.98
N LEU A 74 -6.07 46.74 18.61
CA LEU A 74 -6.02 45.62 19.53
C LEU A 74 -4.77 45.72 20.44
N ASP A 75 -3.60 46.02 19.88
CA ASP A 75 -2.37 46.24 20.66
C ASP A 75 -2.58 47.25 21.76
N ALA A 76 -3.22 48.39 21.43
CA ALA A 76 -3.56 49.45 22.40
C ALA A 76 -4.55 48.98 23.47
N ALA A 77 -5.59 48.18 23.08
CA ALA A 77 -6.60 47.67 24.01
C ALA A 77 -6.07 46.59 24.96
N LEU A 78 -5.08 45.79 24.52
CA LEU A 78 -4.46 44.71 25.30
C LEU A 78 -3.22 45.17 26.05
N GLU A 79 -2.76 46.40 25.83
CA GLU A 79 -1.54 46.99 26.47
C GLU A 79 -0.30 46.08 26.33
N LEU A 80 -0.08 45.51 25.12
CA LEU A 80 0.86 44.41 24.92
C LEU A 80 2.33 44.79 25.19
N ALA A 81 2.65 46.08 25.16
CA ALA A 81 4.01 46.58 25.37
C ALA A 81 4.50 46.40 26.82
N GLU A 82 3.61 46.53 27.79
CA GLU A 82 3.91 46.50 29.22
C GLU A 82 3.35 45.26 29.92
N ASP A 83 3.90 44.91 31.09
CA ASP A 83 3.42 43.77 31.87
C ASP A 83 2.17 44.13 32.70
N THR A 84 1.07 44.29 32.01
CA THR A 84 -0.23 44.66 32.60
C THR A 84 -1.13 43.46 32.88
N PRO A 85 -2.19 43.61 33.71
CA PRO A 85 -3.18 42.60 33.89
C PRO A 85 -3.91 42.27 32.59
N ALA A 86 -4.12 43.23 31.69
CA ALA A 86 -4.75 42.98 30.38
C ALA A 86 -3.91 42.06 29.50
N ARG A 87 -2.58 42.33 29.37
CA ARG A 87 -1.65 41.46 28.66
C ARG A 87 -1.64 40.06 29.24
N ARG A 88 -1.51 39.91 30.57
CA ARG A 88 -1.49 38.61 31.26
C ARG A 88 -2.80 37.83 31.00
N ALA A 89 -3.95 38.49 31.09
CA ALA A 89 -5.27 37.86 30.80
C ALA A 89 -5.36 37.36 29.35
N PHE A 90 -4.86 38.16 28.39
CA PHE A 90 -4.80 37.74 26.98
C PHE A 90 -3.86 36.54 26.77
N LEU A 91 -2.64 36.59 27.32
CA LEU A 91 -1.66 35.48 27.21
C LEU A 91 -2.20 34.20 27.85
N ALA A 92 -2.85 34.29 29.00
CA ALA A 92 -3.52 33.15 29.63
C ALA A 92 -4.64 32.57 28.75
N ARG A 93 -5.43 33.44 28.10
CA ARG A 93 -6.48 33.01 27.15
C ARG A 93 -5.85 32.31 25.94
N LEU A 94 -4.84 32.90 25.33
CA LEU A 94 -4.09 32.33 24.20
C LEU A 94 -3.50 30.96 24.55
N PHE A 95 -2.81 30.86 25.69
CA PHE A 95 -2.24 29.63 26.21
C PHE A 95 -3.30 28.51 26.33
N ASN A 96 -4.47 28.84 26.91
CA ASN A 96 -5.55 27.87 27.10
C ASN A 96 -6.19 27.45 25.77
N GLU A 97 -6.37 28.38 24.81
CA GLU A 97 -6.93 28.04 23.49
C GLU A 97 -5.98 27.15 22.69
N VAL A 98 -4.68 27.42 22.70
CA VAL A 98 -3.69 26.52 22.08
C VAL A 98 -3.71 25.13 22.73
N GLY A 99 -3.85 25.04 24.05
CA GLY A 99 -3.98 23.76 24.77
C GLY A 99 -5.23 22.94 24.37
N LYS A 100 -6.33 23.64 24.06
CA LYS A 100 -7.60 22.99 23.66
C LYS A 100 -7.60 22.59 22.18
N ARG A 101 -7.21 23.50 21.30
CA ARG A 101 -7.42 23.41 19.85
C ARG A 101 -6.14 23.01 19.09
N GLY A 102 -4.98 23.21 19.69
CA GLY A 102 -3.68 23.10 19.06
C GLY A 102 -3.22 24.38 18.37
N VAL A 103 -1.92 24.54 18.23
CA VAL A 103 -1.29 25.75 17.67
C VAL A 103 -1.71 26.00 16.22
N VAL A 104 -1.84 24.96 15.39
CA VAL A 104 -2.24 25.08 13.99
C VAL A 104 -3.65 25.62 13.83
N ASP A 105 -4.60 25.11 14.62
CA ASP A 105 -5.98 25.59 14.59
C ASP A 105 -6.08 27.04 15.08
N VAL A 106 -5.35 27.37 16.13
CA VAL A 106 -5.30 28.74 16.68
C VAL A 106 -4.68 29.73 15.68
N LEU A 107 -3.65 29.34 14.95
CA LEU A 107 -3.11 30.16 13.87
C LEU A 107 -4.15 30.40 12.78
N ARG A 108 -4.83 29.34 12.29
CA ARG A 108 -5.81 29.45 11.20
C ARG A 108 -7.04 30.28 11.56
N HIS A 109 -7.54 30.15 12.77
CA HIS A 109 -8.86 30.70 13.14
C HIS A 109 -8.77 31.79 14.19
N GLY A 110 -7.56 32.15 14.64
CA GLY A 110 -7.39 33.15 15.69
C GLY A 110 -8.00 32.78 17.05
N VAL A 111 -8.08 33.77 17.94
CA VAL A 111 -8.62 33.63 19.29
C VAL A 111 -9.57 34.80 19.60
N ARG A 112 -10.71 34.49 20.21
CA ARG A 112 -11.62 35.53 20.75
C ARG A 112 -11.24 35.85 22.19
N HIS A 113 -10.98 37.12 22.47
CA HIS A 113 -10.71 37.64 23.79
C HIS A 113 -11.59 38.83 24.09
N GLY A 114 -12.61 38.62 24.96
CA GLY A 114 -13.67 39.62 25.21
C GLY A 114 -14.43 39.98 23.92
N PRO A 115 -14.54 41.26 23.57
CA PRO A 115 -15.15 41.70 22.32
C PRO A 115 -14.22 41.57 21.10
N HIS A 116 -12.96 41.28 21.30
CA HIS A 116 -11.95 41.30 20.24
C HIS A 116 -11.76 39.93 19.60
N GLU A 117 -11.69 39.90 18.27
CA GLU A 117 -11.22 38.77 17.49
C GLU A 117 -9.73 39.03 17.15
N VAL A 118 -8.84 38.15 17.63
CA VAL A 118 -7.41 38.27 17.45
C VAL A 118 -6.98 37.35 16.33
N VAL A 119 -6.60 37.93 15.19
CA VAL A 119 -6.01 37.18 14.08
C VAL A 119 -4.55 36.93 14.39
N LEU A 120 -4.13 35.68 14.31
CA LEU A 120 -2.78 35.24 14.68
C LEU A 120 -1.91 34.81 13.49
N PHE A 121 -2.52 34.76 12.29
CA PHE A 121 -1.82 34.37 11.07
C PHE A 121 -2.62 34.80 9.84
N TYR A 122 -1.95 35.29 8.83
CA TYR A 122 -2.55 35.62 7.54
C TYR A 122 -2.13 34.57 6.49
N ALA A 123 -3.12 33.93 5.94
CA ALA A 123 -3.03 32.87 4.93
C ALA A 123 -2.46 33.40 3.60
N THR A 124 -2.06 32.47 2.72
CA THR A 124 -1.65 32.76 1.35
C THR A 124 -2.78 33.49 0.60
N PRO A 125 -2.52 34.69 0.02
CA PRO A 125 -3.55 35.45 -0.65
C PRO A 125 -3.97 34.81 -1.97
N SER A 126 -5.24 34.92 -2.31
CA SER A 126 -5.68 34.65 -3.68
C SER A 126 -5.09 35.67 -4.65
N ALA A 127 -4.91 35.23 -5.91
CA ALA A 127 -4.37 36.08 -6.96
C ALA A 127 -5.14 37.40 -7.09
N GLY A 128 -4.42 38.53 -7.18
CA GLY A 128 -5.00 39.87 -7.33
C GLY A 128 -5.51 40.51 -6.03
N ASN A 129 -5.44 39.86 -4.87
CA ASN A 129 -5.83 40.47 -3.59
C ASN A 129 -4.63 41.15 -2.89
N GLU A 130 -4.32 42.37 -3.33
CA GLU A 130 -3.17 43.13 -2.82
C GLU A 130 -3.23 43.38 -1.30
N LYS A 131 -4.43 43.62 -0.75
CA LYS A 131 -4.60 43.84 0.69
C LYS A 131 -4.27 42.56 1.49
N ALA A 132 -4.73 41.42 1.05
CA ALA A 132 -4.39 40.16 1.69
C ALA A 132 -2.90 39.82 1.53
N ALA A 133 -2.29 40.13 0.37
CA ALA A 133 -0.87 39.97 0.13
C ALA A 133 -0.02 40.85 1.07
N ALA A 134 -0.42 42.10 1.28
CA ALA A 134 0.26 43.00 2.22
C ALA A 134 0.18 42.47 3.66
N LEU A 135 -0.97 41.97 4.09
CA LEU A 135 -1.14 41.35 5.43
C LEU A 135 -0.35 40.04 5.57
N HIS A 136 -0.36 39.20 4.55
CA HIS A 136 0.42 37.95 4.52
C HIS A 136 1.92 38.20 4.66
N ALA A 137 2.44 39.25 3.99
CA ALA A 137 3.83 39.64 4.07
C ALA A 137 4.27 40.12 5.47
N LEU A 138 3.33 40.46 6.35
CA LEU A 138 3.61 40.88 7.73
C LEU A 138 3.71 39.70 8.71
N ASN A 139 3.45 38.44 8.27
CA ASN A 139 3.72 37.26 9.11
C ASN A 139 5.22 37.21 9.47
N ARG A 140 5.50 36.91 10.71
CA ARG A 140 6.85 36.89 11.29
C ARG A 140 7.29 35.48 11.58
N PHE A 141 8.27 34.99 10.85
CA PHE A 141 8.88 33.67 11.04
C PHE A 141 10.20 33.89 11.79
N SER A 142 10.34 33.30 12.99
CA SER A 142 11.56 33.44 13.78
C SER A 142 12.11 32.10 14.24
N VAL A 143 13.45 32.00 14.28
CA VAL A 143 14.23 30.88 14.79
C VAL A 143 15.04 31.33 16.00
N THR A 144 14.87 30.60 17.12
CA THR A 144 15.53 30.93 18.38
C THR A 144 16.47 29.81 18.78
N ARG A 145 17.77 30.15 18.98
CA ARG A 145 18.80 29.21 19.42
C ARG A 145 18.72 29.03 20.93
N GLN A 146 19.17 27.86 21.41
CA GLN A 146 19.27 27.54 22.84
C GLN A 146 18.02 27.97 23.60
N LEU A 147 16.85 27.52 23.09
CA LEU A 147 15.55 27.90 23.62
C LEU A 147 15.36 27.35 25.03
N ARG A 148 15.43 28.17 26.05
CA ARG A 148 15.21 27.80 27.45
C ARG A 148 13.71 27.63 27.71
N TYR A 149 13.24 26.39 27.80
CA TYR A 149 11.82 26.07 27.81
C TYR A 149 11.26 25.67 29.18
N SER A 150 12.12 25.17 30.09
CA SER A 150 11.64 24.62 31.35
C SER A 150 11.29 25.75 32.34
N ARG A 151 10.18 25.53 33.07
CA ARG A 151 9.76 26.45 34.16
C ARG A 151 10.61 26.28 35.39
N ASP A 152 10.96 25.06 35.75
CA ASP A 152 11.63 24.71 36.99
C ASP A 152 13.14 24.67 36.82
N GLU A 153 13.64 24.04 35.76
CA GLU A 153 15.05 23.90 35.46
C GLU A 153 15.48 24.92 34.39
N THR A 154 15.71 26.14 34.82
CA THR A 154 15.91 27.32 33.96
C THR A 154 17.10 27.25 32.98
N MET A 155 18.05 26.31 33.22
CA MET A 155 19.22 26.10 32.36
C MET A 155 18.96 25.09 31.25
N ARG A 156 17.87 24.31 31.29
CA ARG A 156 17.53 23.38 30.19
C ARG A 156 17.10 24.12 28.93
N ALA A 157 17.80 23.85 27.84
CA ALA A 157 17.53 24.45 26.55
C ALA A 157 17.35 23.36 25.46
N LEU A 158 16.61 23.71 24.44
CA LEU A 158 16.58 23.03 23.14
C LEU A 158 17.57 23.74 22.20
N ASP A 159 18.10 22.98 21.25
CA ASP A 159 19.03 23.55 20.29
C ASP A 159 18.38 24.67 19.46
N LEU A 160 17.19 24.39 18.89
CA LEU A 160 16.41 25.39 18.16
C LEU A 160 14.90 25.28 18.47
N GLY A 161 14.28 26.47 18.51
CA GLY A 161 12.82 26.60 18.45
C GLY A 161 12.42 27.52 17.30
N ILE A 162 11.38 27.13 16.54
CA ILE A 162 10.83 27.96 15.46
C ILE A 162 9.41 28.41 15.76
N PHE A 163 9.11 29.65 15.36
CA PHE A 163 7.88 30.34 15.70
C PHE A 163 7.27 31.01 14.47
N ILE A 164 5.95 31.10 14.45
CA ILE A 164 5.20 32.01 13.59
C ILE A 164 4.45 33.00 14.47
N ASN A 165 4.67 34.31 14.23
CA ASN A 165 4.01 35.39 14.96
C ASN A 165 4.11 35.22 16.49
N GLY A 166 5.26 34.70 16.96
CA GLY A 166 5.53 34.41 18.37
C GLY A 166 4.95 33.11 18.91
N LEU A 167 4.18 32.34 18.16
CA LEU A 167 3.68 31.03 18.58
C LEU A 167 4.64 29.91 18.18
N PRO A 168 4.97 28.95 19.09
CA PRO A 168 5.90 27.88 18.81
C PRO A 168 5.31 26.87 17.84
N LEU A 169 6.05 26.50 16.80
CA LEU A 169 5.62 25.50 15.81
C LEU A 169 6.41 24.21 15.86
N ALA A 170 7.75 24.35 15.99
CA ALA A 170 8.60 23.17 16.03
C ALA A 170 9.79 23.38 16.96
N THR A 171 10.32 22.26 17.45
CA THR A 171 11.54 22.19 18.25
C THR A 171 12.55 21.26 17.59
N PHE A 172 13.85 21.48 17.88
CA PHE A 172 14.94 20.71 17.32
C PHE A 172 15.90 20.25 18.41
N GLU A 173 16.35 19.01 18.28
CA GLU A 173 17.55 18.46 18.88
C GLU A 173 18.50 18.08 17.75
N LEU A 174 19.70 18.63 17.79
CA LEU A 174 20.70 18.49 16.74
C LEU A 174 21.84 17.60 17.22
N LYS A 175 22.34 16.75 16.34
CA LYS A 175 23.53 15.95 16.56
C LYS A 175 24.45 16.04 15.34
N ASN A 176 25.73 15.73 15.56
CA ASN A 176 26.71 15.79 14.49
C ASN A 176 27.57 14.52 14.51
N SER A 177 27.62 13.81 13.39
CA SER A 177 28.38 12.56 13.24
C SER A 177 29.89 12.75 13.49
N LEU A 178 30.42 13.96 13.25
CA LEU A 178 31.82 14.30 13.54
C LEU A 178 32.14 14.29 15.04
N THR A 179 31.13 14.44 15.90
CA THR A 179 31.26 14.31 17.36
C THR A 179 30.92 12.89 17.86
N LYS A 180 30.75 11.92 16.94
CA LYS A 180 30.34 10.55 17.22
C LYS A 180 28.93 10.45 17.83
N GLN A 181 28.10 11.46 17.64
CA GLN A 181 26.69 11.45 18.02
C GLN A 181 25.83 11.32 16.78
N THR A 182 24.72 10.64 16.93
CA THR A 182 23.82 10.27 15.83
C THR A 182 22.41 10.76 16.11
N ILE A 183 21.54 10.64 15.11
CA ILE A 183 20.11 10.91 15.26
C ILE A 183 19.47 10.10 16.38
N ALA A 184 20.01 8.92 16.70
CA ALA A 184 19.52 8.11 17.82
C ALA A 184 19.73 8.81 19.17
N ASP A 185 20.82 9.55 19.33
CA ASP A 185 21.13 10.34 20.54
C ASP A 185 20.16 11.52 20.66
N ALA A 186 19.84 12.20 19.57
CA ALA A 186 18.84 13.26 19.56
C ALA A 186 17.44 12.74 19.93
N ILE A 187 17.05 11.57 19.42
CA ILE A 187 15.79 10.91 19.78
C ILE A 187 15.78 10.53 21.26
N GLU A 188 16.88 9.98 21.76
CA GLU A 188 16.97 9.55 23.16
C GLU A 188 16.93 10.76 24.10
N GLN A 189 17.51 11.90 23.69
CA GLN A 189 17.42 13.16 24.41
C GLN A 189 15.96 13.63 24.55
N TYR A 190 15.16 13.55 23.50
CA TYR A 190 13.71 13.81 23.58
C TYR A 190 12.97 12.83 24.49
N ARG A 191 13.37 11.56 24.51
CA ARG A 191 12.71 10.52 25.30
C ARG A 191 13.02 10.59 26.78
N ARG A 192 14.23 11.00 27.15
CA ARG A 192 14.72 10.99 28.54
C ARG A 192 14.74 12.36 29.19
N ASP A 193 15.21 13.36 28.44
CA ASP A 193 15.57 14.64 29.01
C ASP A 193 14.51 15.72 28.78
N ARG A 194 13.54 15.46 27.90
CA ARG A 194 12.44 16.38 27.59
C ARG A 194 11.15 15.87 28.24
N ASP A 195 10.82 16.42 29.40
CA ASP A 195 9.62 16.01 30.15
C ASP A 195 8.36 16.42 29.39
N PRO A 196 7.48 15.46 28.99
CA PRO A 196 6.22 15.76 28.31
C PRO A 196 5.24 16.62 29.12
N ARG A 197 5.46 16.78 30.42
CA ARG A 197 4.64 17.64 31.29
C ARG A 197 5.01 19.11 31.16
N GLU A 198 6.17 19.42 30.61
CA GLU A 198 6.54 20.82 30.34
C GLU A 198 5.56 21.42 29.32
N PRO A 199 5.11 22.65 29.52
CA PRO A 199 4.08 23.28 28.69
C PRO A 199 4.38 23.30 27.19
N LEU A 200 5.65 23.48 26.81
CA LEU A 200 6.07 23.50 25.41
C LEU A 200 5.86 22.14 24.73
N PHE A 201 5.98 21.04 25.46
CA PHE A 201 5.85 19.69 24.95
C PHE A 201 4.45 19.10 25.10
N ALA A 202 3.51 19.86 25.72
CA ALA A 202 2.12 19.43 25.80
C ALA A 202 1.53 19.21 24.39
N PHE A 203 0.71 18.16 24.24
CA PHE A 203 0.08 17.80 22.97
C PHE A 203 -0.58 19.01 22.28
N GLY A 204 -0.25 19.24 21.01
CA GLY A 204 -0.77 20.32 20.19
C GLY A 204 -0.12 21.70 20.45
N ARG A 205 0.80 21.85 21.40
CA ARG A 205 1.52 23.10 21.66
C ARG A 205 2.51 23.43 20.56
N CYS A 206 3.27 22.42 20.12
CA CYS A 206 4.06 22.48 18.89
C CYS A 206 3.43 21.55 17.84
N MET A 207 3.64 21.89 16.58
CA MET A 207 3.17 21.08 15.46
C MET A 207 4.02 19.82 15.29
N VAL A 208 5.33 19.93 15.52
CA VAL A 208 6.31 18.85 15.30
C VAL A 208 7.57 19.06 16.12
N HIS A 209 8.25 17.95 16.45
CA HIS A 209 9.54 17.91 17.11
C HIS A 209 10.53 17.18 16.20
N PHE A 210 11.64 17.81 15.86
CA PHE A 210 12.65 17.28 14.95
C PHE A 210 13.89 16.81 15.70
N ALA A 211 14.34 15.60 15.41
CA ALA A 211 15.68 15.12 15.69
C ALA A 211 16.44 15.13 14.37
N VAL A 212 17.61 15.80 14.31
CA VAL A 212 18.34 16.04 13.07
C VAL A 212 19.82 15.79 13.28
N ASP A 213 20.45 15.10 12.35
CA ASP A 213 21.90 15.08 12.19
C ASP A 213 22.30 15.48 10.76
N ASP A 214 23.55 15.32 10.40
CA ASP A 214 24.06 15.64 9.06
C ASP A 214 23.58 14.68 7.96
N ALA A 215 23.00 13.51 8.33
CA ALA A 215 22.59 12.46 7.40
C ALA A 215 21.07 12.24 7.34
N GLU A 216 20.37 12.35 8.48
CA GLU A 216 18.96 12.01 8.61
C GLU A 216 18.15 13.06 9.36
N VAL A 217 16.83 13.06 9.08
CA VAL A 217 15.81 13.83 9.81
C VAL A 217 14.75 12.86 10.32
N ARG A 218 14.44 12.96 11.61
CA ARG A 218 13.32 12.26 12.25
C ARG A 218 12.37 13.28 12.86
N MET A 219 11.07 12.98 12.81
CA MET A 219 10.02 13.85 13.35
C MET A 219 9.09 13.09 14.29
N CYS A 220 8.59 13.80 15.30
CA CYS A 220 7.59 13.32 16.23
C CYS A 220 6.52 14.39 16.43
N THR A 221 5.25 14.02 16.41
CA THR A 221 4.13 14.96 16.60
C THR A 221 3.54 14.94 18.01
N GLU A 222 3.97 13.99 18.85
CA GLU A 222 3.56 13.86 20.25
C GLU A 222 4.72 13.30 21.08
N LEU A 223 5.20 14.05 22.06
CA LEU A 223 6.19 13.56 22.99
C LEU A 223 5.50 12.84 24.17
N ALA A 224 5.84 11.57 24.36
CA ALA A 224 5.31 10.69 25.39
C ALA A 224 6.43 10.00 26.18
N GLY A 225 7.55 10.69 26.42
CA GLY A 225 8.75 10.15 27.04
C GLY A 225 9.28 8.96 26.24
N LYS A 226 9.54 7.82 26.89
CA LYS A 226 10.00 6.59 26.21
C LYS A 226 9.05 6.08 25.13
N GLY A 227 7.77 6.46 25.16
CA GLY A 227 6.77 6.12 24.15
C GLY A 227 6.76 7.01 22.92
N SER A 228 7.58 8.07 22.89
CA SER A 228 7.67 8.98 21.74
C SER A 228 8.07 8.23 20.47
N TRP A 229 7.28 8.41 19.40
CA TRP A 229 7.48 7.71 18.14
C TRP A 229 8.01 8.65 17.07
N PHE A 230 9.29 8.53 16.78
CA PHE A 230 9.97 9.31 15.76
C PHE A 230 9.90 8.60 14.41
N LEU A 231 9.39 9.31 13.41
CA LEU A 231 9.23 8.86 12.04
C LEU A 231 10.23 9.56 11.13
N PRO A 232 10.74 8.91 10.08
CA PRO A 232 11.63 9.54 9.12
C PRO A 232 10.91 10.64 8.32
N LEU A 233 11.67 11.71 8.02
CA LEU A 233 11.28 12.77 7.09
C LEU A 233 12.27 12.84 5.92
N ASN A 234 12.99 11.78 5.63
CA ASN A 234 14.01 11.73 4.59
C ASN A 234 13.41 11.73 3.17
N ARG A 235 14.21 12.20 2.22
CA ARG A 235 13.84 12.28 0.80
C ARG A 235 13.79 10.91 0.13
N GLY A 236 14.60 9.98 0.61
CA GLY A 236 14.90 8.73 -0.07
C GLY A 236 16.10 8.85 -1.02
N TRP A 237 16.79 7.75 -1.25
CA TRP A 237 17.91 7.66 -2.18
C TRP A 237 17.99 6.26 -2.80
N ASP A 238 18.12 6.20 -4.12
CA ASP A 238 18.18 4.94 -4.89
C ASP A 238 17.04 3.97 -4.52
N ASP A 239 15.82 4.48 -4.58
CA ASP A 239 14.60 3.77 -4.16
C ASP A 239 14.60 3.28 -2.69
N GLY A 240 15.60 3.66 -1.91
CA GLY A 240 15.78 3.30 -0.51
C GLY A 240 15.67 4.46 0.46
N ALA A 241 15.94 4.17 1.73
CA ALA A 241 15.94 5.17 2.81
C ALA A 241 17.14 6.14 2.71
N GLY A 242 17.06 7.19 3.51
CA GLY A 242 18.12 8.20 3.66
C GLY A 242 17.92 9.39 2.75
N ASN A 243 19.01 10.13 2.53
CA ASN A 243 19.02 11.34 1.73
C ASN A 243 20.12 11.26 0.67
N PRO A 244 19.90 11.83 -0.54
CA PRO A 244 20.91 11.83 -1.58
C PRO A 244 22.16 12.56 -1.12
N PRO A 245 23.37 12.18 -1.62
CA PRO A 245 24.58 12.96 -1.44
C PRO A 245 24.39 14.42 -1.90
N ASN A 246 24.84 15.36 -1.09
CA ASN A 246 24.75 16.79 -1.43
C ASN A 246 26.15 17.41 -1.48
N PRO A 247 26.74 17.57 -2.67
CA PRO A 247 28.08 18.16 -2.82
C PRO A 247 28.15 19.63 -2.41
N GLN A 248 27.01 20.32 -2.25
CA GLN A 248 26.93 21.73 -1.95
C GLN A 248 26.50 22.04 -0.51
N GLY A 249 26.31 21.01 0.33
CA GLY A 249 25.83 21.20 1.70
C GLY A 249 25.65 19.88 2.47
N LEU A 250 24.78 19.89 3.45
CA LEU A 250 24.44 18.72 4.22
C LEU A 250 23.34 17.93 3.51
N LYS A 251 23.31 16.61 3.69
CA LYS A 251 22.23 15.77 3.16
C LYS A 251 20.86 16.17 3.71
N THR A 252 20.83 16.79 4.88
CA THR A 252 19.62 17.23 5.60
C THR A 252 19.24 18.69 5.39
N ASP A 253 19.98 19.43 4.57
CA ASP A 253 19.74 20.88 4.39
C ASP A 253 18.42 21.21 3.69
N TYR A 254 17.81 20.25 2.98
CA TYR A 254 16.47 20.38 2.42
C TYR A 254 15.42 20.71 3.50
N LEU A 255 15.63 20.30 4.76
CA LEU A 255 14.71 20.60 5.85
C LEU A 255 14.53 22.11 6.02
N TRP A 256 15.60 22.88 6.14
CA TRP A 256 15.52 24.34 6.34
C TRP A 256 15.54 25.13 5.04
N LYS A 257 16.08 24.57 3.95
CA LYS A 257 16.13 25.26 2.64
C LYS A 257 14.87 25.05 1.79
N ALA A 258 14.07 23.99 2.04
CA ALA A 258 12.89 23.66 1.25
C ALA A 258 11.64 23.43 2.10
N VAL A 259 11.68 22.54 3.10
CA VAL A 259 10.49 22.16 3.89
C VAL A 259 10.07 23.27 4.84
N LEU A 260 11.01 23.97 5.47
CA LEU A 260 10.75 24.99 6.49
C LEU A 260 10.98 26.42 5.99
N THR A 261 10.97 26.67 4.68
CA THR A 261 10.89 28.04 4.20
C THR A 261 9.56 28.68 4.62
N PRO A 262 9.48 30.02 4.82
CA PRO A 262 8.23 30.69 5.20
C PRO A 262 7.04 30.31 4.31
N ALA A 263 7.23 30.28 2.98
CA ALA A 263 6.19 29.88 2.04
C ALA A 263 5.75 28.42 2.21
N SER A 264 6.73 27.52 2.34
CA SER A 264 6.44 26.08 2.55
C SER A 264 5.75 25.82 3.89
N LEU A 265 6.21 26.52 4.95
CA LEU A 265 5.63 26.36 6.28
C LEU A 265 4.22 26.95 6.35
N THR A 266 3.95 28.04 5.65
CA THR A 266 2.61 28.59 5.45
C THR A 266 1.70 27.54 4.82
N ASP A 267 2.10 26.97 3.71
CA ASP A 267 1.37 25.90 3.03
C ASP A 267 1.13 24.68 3.94
N ILE A 268 2.13 24.25 4.72
CA ILE A 268 1.95 23.15 5.69
C ILE A 268 0.93 23.51 6.77
N VAL A 269 1.00 24.73 7.31
CA VAL A 269 0.03 25.22 8.31
C VAL A 269 -1.36 25.31 7.70
N GLU A 270 -1.50 25.76 6.48
CA GLU A 270 -2.80 25.92 5.82
C GLU A 270 -3.44 24.60 5.39
N HIS A 271 -2.66 23.71 4.80
CA HIS A 271 -3.24 22.59 4.04
C HIS A 271 -2.92 21.19 4.59
N TYR A 272 -1.83 21.00 5.35
CA TYR A 272 -1.36 19.65 5.71
C TYR A 272 -1.51 19.33 7.20
N ALA A 273 -0.99 20.22 8.06
CA ALA A 273 -0.94 19.93 9.49
C ALA A 273 -2.30 20.11 10.15
N GLN A 274 -2.68 19.16 11.02
CA GLN A 274 -3.93 19.29 11.80
C GLN A 274 -3.98 18.29 12.95
N ILE A 275 -4.92 18.51 13.87
CA ILE A 275 -5.33 17.55 14.89
C ILE A 275 -6.60 16.85 14.43
N VAL A 276 -6.55 15.53 14.30
CA VAL A 276 -7.67 14.67 13.96
C VAL A 276 -8.25 14.08 15.23
N GLU A 277 -9.56 14.14 15.40
CA GLU A 277 -10.29 13.50 16.49
C GLU A 277 -11.01 12.24 15.99
N GLU A 278 -10.68 11.10 16.57
CA GLU A 278 -11.40 9.85 16.37
C GLU A 278 -12.24 9.58 17.63
N THR A 279 -13.54 9.51 17.48
CA THR A 279 -14.43 9.16 18.60
C THR A 279 -14.75 7.67 18.51
N ASN A 280 -14.40 6.91 19.54
CA ASN A 280 -14.85 5.53 19.66
C ASN A 280 -16.37 5.50 19.81
N PRO A 281 -17.14 4.92 18.89
CA PRO A 281 -18.59 5.01 18.87
C PRO A 281 -19.26 4.32 20.06
N LYS A 282 -18.56 3.38 20.72
CA LYS A 282 -19.10 2.62 21.86
C LYS A 282 -18.80 3.26 23.20
N THR A 283 -17.59 3.78 23.36
CA THR A 283 -17.13 4.35 24.65
C THR A 283 -17.30 5.86 24.73
N GLY A 284 -17.57 6.53 23.62
CA GLY A 284 -17.58 7.99 23.50
C GLY A 284 -16.20 8.61 23.71
N ARG A 285 -15.16 7.81 23.95
CA ARG A 285 -13.81 8.33 24.17
C ARG A 285 -13.26 8.91 22.88
N LYS A 286 -12.76 10.12 22.97
CA LYS A 286 -12.09 10.83 21.87
C LYS A 286 -10.58 10.54 21.96
N LYS A 287 -10.02 10.06 20.84
CA LYS A 287 -8.57 9.96 20.64
C LYS A 287 -8.16 11.07 19.68
N ARG A 288 -7.24 11.92 20.13
CA ARG A 288 -6.68 13.00 19.31
C ARG A 288 -5.33 12.56 18.78
N ARG A 289 -5.07 12.87 17.53
CA ARG A 289 -3.78 12.61 16.87
C ARG A 289 -3.38 13.81 16.04
N GLN A 290 -2.16 14.31 16.24
CA GLN A 290 -1.61 15.38 15.43
C GLN A 290 -0.92 14.80 14.19
N ILE A 291 -1.23 15.37 13.04
CA ILE A 291 -0.70 14.96 11.74
C ILE A 291 0.25 16.04 11.23
N PHE A 292 1.42 15.60 10.79
CA PHE A 292 2.38 16.37 10.00
C PHE A 292 2.72 15.54 8.76
N PRO A 293 2.85 16.13 7.55
CA PRO A 293 3.14 15.38 6.33
C PRO A 293 4.54 14.78 6.38
N ARG A 294 4.70 13.57 5.85
CA ARG A 294 6.01 13.01 5.57
C ARG A 294 6.58 13.59 4.29
N TYR A 295 7.89 13.46 4.09
CA TYR A 295 8.52 14.04 2.92
C TYR A 295 7.86 13.56 1.62
N HIS A 296 7.77 12.26 1.37
CA HIS A 296 7.15 11.71 0.16
C HIS A 296 5.69 12.12 -0.05
N GLN A 297 4.94 12.38 1.03
CA GLN A 297 3.56 12.84 0.95
C GLN A 297 3.48 14.33 0.57
N LEU A 298 4.35 15.13 1.15
CA LEU A 298 4.48 16.56 0.83
C LEU A 298 4.93 16.74 -0.62
N ASP A 299 5.95 15.99 -1.00
CA ASP A 299 6.60 16.01 -2.32
C ASP A 299 5.61 15.66 -3.41
N VAL A 300 4.98 14.49 -3.36
CA VAL A 300 4.03 14.04 -4.37
C VAL A 300 2.86 15.00 -4.56
N VAL A 301 2.31 15.53 -3.47
CA VAL A 301 1.16 16.44 -3.60
C VAL A 301 1.60 17.74 -4.26
N ARG A 302 2.75 18.30 -3.88
CA ARG A 302 3.28 19.52 -4.47
C ARG A 302 3.67 19.36 -5.92
N GLU A 303 4.34 18.26 -6.28
CA GLU A 303 4.69 17.97 -7.67
C GLU A 303 3.44 17.83 -8.56
N LEU A 304 2.42 17.12 -8.08
CA LEU A 304 1.17 16.96 -8.81
C LEU A 304 0.42 18.28 -8.99
N LEU A 305 0.38 19.13 -7.97
CA LEU A 305 -0.24 20.46 -8.06
C LEU A 305 0.51 21.38 -9.02
N ALA A 306 1.85 21.37 -8.96
CA ALA A 306 2.68 22.17 -9.86
C ALA A 306 2.54 21.74 -11.31
N ASP A 307 2.57 20.42 -11.58
CA ASP A 307 2.39 19.91 -12.93
C ASP A 307 0.97 20.16 -13.45
N ALA A 308 -0.06 19.98 -12.60
CA ALA A 308 -1.45 20.28 -12.99
C ALA A 308 -1.65 21.77 -13.30
N ALA A 309 -1.03 22.67 -12.57
CA ALA A 309 -1.04 24.11 -12.86
C ALA A 309 -0.34 24.42 -14.19
N ALA A 310 0.79 23.78 -14.46
CA ALA A 310 1.57 24.00 -15.69
C ALA A 310 0.90 23.38 -16.92
N GLN A 311 0.35 22.17 -16.82
CA GLN A 311 -0.15 21.39 -17.95
C GLN A 311 -1.67 21.54 -18.20
N GLY A 312 -2.45 21.86 -17.16
CA GLY A 312 -3.91 21.91 -17.24
C GLY A 312 -4.56 20.54 -17.19
N THR A 313 -5.76 20.41 -17.79
CA THR A 313 -6.54 19.16 -17.82
C THR A 313 -6.02 18.17 -18.88
N GLY A 314 -6.49 16.90 -18.80
CA GLY A 314 -6.17 15.84 -19.77
C GLY A 314 -4.92 15.02 -19.44
N ARG A 315 -4.29 15.24 -18.28
CA ARG A 315 -3.08 14.54 -17.88
C ARG A 315 -3.38 13.28 -17.06
N ARG A 316 -2.44 12.35 -17.07
CA ARG A 316 -2.51 11.08 -16.34
C ARG A 316 -1.27 10.92 -15.49
N TYR A 317 -1.48 10.60 -14.22
CA TYR A 317 -0.41 10.47 -13.24
C TYR A 317 -0.54 9.14 -12.53
N LEU A 318 0.52 8.35 -12.49
CA LEU A 318 0.64 7.14 -11.69
C LEU A 318 1.50 7.40 -10.48
N ILE A 319 0.96 7.14 -9.30
CA ILE A 319 1.65 7.27 -8.03
C ILE A 319 1.83 5.88 -7.42
N GLN A 320 3.06 5.37 -7.44
CA GLN A 320 3.41 4.10 -6.82
C GLN A 320 3.87 4.31 -5.40
N HIS A 321 2.96 4.22 -4.45
CA HIS A 321 3.27 4.30 -3.03
C HIS A 321 2.99 2.98 -2.32
N SER A 322 3.96 2.48 -1.57
CA SER A 322 3.90 1.23 -0.81
C SER A 322 2.61 1.08 0.00
N ALA A 323 2.16 -0.15 0.19
CA ALA A 323 1.01 -0.44 1.05
C ALA A 323 1.33 -0.01 2.48
N GLY A 324 0.47 0.84 3.07
CA GLY A 324 0.68 1.39 4.40
C GLY A 324 1.44 2.71 4.46
N SER A 325 1.89 3.27 3.33
CA SER A 325 2.61 4.55 3.25
C SER A 325 1.79 5.80 3.60
N GLY A 326 0.51 5.66 3.90
CA GLY A 326 -0.37 6.80 4.20
C GLY A 326 -0.99 7.46 2.97
N LYS A 327 -1.18 6.73 1.87
CA LYS A 327 -1.84 7.19 0.63
C LYS A 327 -3.12 7.96 0.85
N SER A 328 -3.96 7.53 1.80
CA SER A 328 -5.23 8.18 2.10
C SER A 328 -5.10 9.64 2.51
N ASN A 329 -4.02 10.01 3.23
CA ASN A 329 -3.73 11.40 3.57
C ASN A 329 -3.29 12.18 2.33
N SER A 330 -2.38 11.62 1.51
CA SER A 330 -1.96 12.27 0.25
C SER A 330 -3.14 12.52 -0.68
N ILE A 331 -4.06 11.55 -0.81
CA ILE A 331 -5.31 11.69 -1.57
C ILE A 331 -6.19 12.82 -1.00
N ALA A 332 -6.35 12.88 0.32
CA ALA A 332 -7.16 13.92 0.95
C ALA A 332 -6.55 15.32 0.74
N TRP A 333 -5.26 15.48 0.97
CA TRP A 333 -4.58 16.77 0.73
C TRP A 333 -4.62 17.18 -0.74
N LEU A 334 -4.37 16.24 -1.65
CA LEU A 334 -4.46 16.49 -3.09
C LEU A 334 -5.87 16.94 -3.49
N ALA A 335 -6.90 16.22 -3.05
CA ALA A 335 -8.29 16.53 -3.38
C ALA A 335 -8.71 17.94 -2.94
N HIS A 336 -8.26 18.39 -1.76
CA HIS A 336 -8.54 19.74 -1.28
C HIS A 336 -7.80 20.83 -2.05
N GLN A 337 -6.52 20.59 -2.34
CA GLN A 337 -5.68 21.63 -2.94
C GLN A 337 -5.91 21.76 -4.46
N LEU A 338 -6.31 20.68 -5.16
CA LEU A 338 -6.69 20.75 -6.58
C LEU A 338 -7.85 21.73 -6.86
N ILE A 339 -8.70 22.00 -5.88
CA ILE A 339 -9.79 23.00 -6.00
C ILE A 339 -9.23 24.40 -6.27
N GLY A 340 -8.10 24.72 -5.64
CA GLY A 340 -7.45 26.03 -5.72
C GLY A 340 -6.43 26.18 -6.82
N VAL A 341 -6.19 25.15 -7.65
CA VAL A 341 -5.23 25.24 -8.75
C VAL A 341 -5.80 26.11 -9.86
N GLU A 342 -5.06 27.16 -10.18
CA GLU A 342 -5.42 28.13 -11.22
C GLU A 342 -4.42 28.12 -12.37
N ARG A 343 -4.92 28.41 -13.58
CA ARG A 343 -4.13 28.63 -14.80
C ARG A 343 -4.82 29.67 -15.66
N ASP A 344 -4.06 30.60 -16.20
CA ASP A 344 -4.54 31.67 -17.08
C ASP A 344 -5.71 32.47 -16.45
N GLY A 345 -5.70 32.68 -15.14
CA GLY A 345 -6.72 33.45 -14.40
C GLY A 345 -8.02 32.69 -14.10
N GLY A 346 -8.05 31.37 -14.30
CA GLY A 346 -9.22 30.54 -14.00
C GLY A 346 -8.85 29.20 -13.35
N PRO A 347 -9.81 28.54 -12.66
CA PRO A 347 -9.56 27.25 -12.03
C PRO A 347 -9.22 26.19 -13.08
N VAL A 348 -8.24 25.33 -12.80
CA VAL A 348 -7.92 24.19 -13.69
C VAL A 348 -9.03 23.14 -13.64
N PHE A 349 -9.62 22.91 -12.46
CA PHE A 349 -10.66 21.89 -12.24
C PHE A 349 -11.91 22.50 -11.62
N ASP A 350 -13.09 22.13 -12.15
CA ASP A 350 -14.37 22.55 -11.61
C ASP A 350 -14.88 21.62 -10.51
N THR A 351 -14.57 20.32 -10.62
CA THR A 351 -14.98 19.28 -9.67
C THR A 351 -13.90 18.21 -9.53
N ILE A 352 -13.63 17.80 -8.30
CA ILE A 352 -12.71 16.73 -7.96
C ILE A 352 -13.53 15.48 -7.62
N ILE A 353 -13.22 14.35 -8.26
CA ILE A 353 -13.91 13.07 -8.00
C ILE A 353 -12.90 12.10 -7.39
N VAL A 354 -13.20 11.60 -6.19
CA VAL A 354 -12.37 10.61 -5.49
C VAL A 354 -13.04 9.25 -5.60
N VAL A 355 -12.37 8.31 -6.25
CA VAL A 355 -12.85 6.95 -6.52
C VAL A 355 -12.11 5.98 -5.62
N THR A 356 -12.86 5.21 -4.81
CA THR A 356 -12.31 4.23 -3.87
C THR A 356 -12.74 2.81 -4.23
N ASP A 357 -11.91 1.80 -3.92
CA ASP A 357 -12.21 0.40 -4.26
C ASP A 357 -13.37 -0.18 -3.43
N ARG A 358 -13.46 0.17 -2.14
CA ARG A 358 -14.41 -0.47 -1.21
C ARG A 358 -15.11 0.51 -0.27
N ARG A 359 -16.34 0.16 0.13
CA ARG A 359 -17.15 0.94 1.08
C ARG A 359 -16.46 1.24 2.43
N ILE A 360 -15.54 0.41 2.89
CA ILE A 360 -14.80 0.63 4.15
C ILE A 360 -13.73 1.70 3.95
N LEU A 361 -12.93 1.59 2.88
CA LEU A 361 -11.94 2.62 2.48
C LEU A 361 -12.64 3.94 2.15
N ASP A 362 -13.78 3.88 1.48
CA ASP A 362 -14.63 5.00 1.18
C ASP A 362 -14.99 5.80 2.45
N ARG A 363 -15.34 5.14 3.54
CA ARG A 363 -15.61 5.82 4.83
C ARG A 363 -14.35 6.42 5.46
N GLN A 364 -13.21 5.76 5.40
CA GLN A 364 -11.95 6.27 5.95
C GLN A 364 -11.46 7.49 5.17
N ILE A 365 -11.43 7.40 3.83
CA ILE A 365 -11.03 8.51 2.96
C ILE A 365 -12.04 9.66 3.08
N ALA A 366 -13.35 9.38 3.08
CA ALA A 366 -14.37 10.38 3.29
C ALA A 366 -14.26 11.04 4.67
N GLY A 367 -13.91 10.26 5.71
CA GLY A 367 -13.62 10.77 7.05
C GLY A 367 -12.45 11.74 7.03
N ASN A 368 -11.33 11.33 6.43
CA ASN A 368 -10.13 12.17 6.30
C ASN A 368 -10.44 13.44 5.49
N ILE A 369 -11.06 13.31 4.31
CA ILE A 369 -11.41 14.47 3.48
C ILE A 369 -12.32 15.45 4.25
N ARG A 370 -13.32 14.97 4.97
CA ARG A 370 -14.19 15.83 5.77
C ARG A 370 -13.48 16.49 6.95
N GLN A 371 -12.54 15.82 7.56
CA GLN A 371 -11.75 16.38 8.67
C GLN A 371 -10.75 17.43 8.18
N PHE A 372 -10.24 17.28 6.96
CA PHE A 372 -9.41 18.28 6.29
C PHE A 372 -10.24 19.42 5.69
N ALA A 373 -11.55 19.22 5.45
CA ALA A 373 -12.40 20.23 4.89
C ALA A 373 -12.68 21.35 5.88
N GLN A 374 -12.14 22.53 5.63
CA GLN A 374 -12.56 23.76 6.31
C GLN A 374 -14.03 24.11 6.01
N VAL A 375 -14.60 23.51 4.94
CA VAL A 375 -15.99 23.74 4.50
C VAL A 375 -16.65 22.39 4.19
N ALA A 376 -17.29 21.78 5.16
CA ALA A 376 -18.04 20.52 4.99
C ALA A 376 -19.15 20.61 3.92
N ALA A 377 -19.61 21.81 3.57
CA ALA A 377 -20.61 22.06 2.53
C ALA A 377 -20.13 21.72 1.10
N THR A 378 -18.82 21.66 0.85
CA THR A 378 -18.25 21.42 -0.48
C THR A 378 -18.05 19.94 -0.82
N VAL A 379 -18.21 19.02 0.15
CA VAL A 379 -17.99 17.59 -0.02
C VAL A 379 -19.32 16.84 -0.16
N GLY A 380 -19.46 16.05 -1.24
CA GLY A 380 -20.57 15.12 -1.46
C GLY A 380 -20.09 13.66 -1.38
N HIS A 381 -20.87 12.78 -0.74
CA HIS A 381 -20.62 11.34 -0.70
C HIS A 381 -21.76 10.64 -1.45
N ALA A 382 -21.46 10.12 -2.65
CA ALA A 382 -22.45 9.48 -3.51
C ALA A 382 -22.77 8.06 -3.02
N GLY A 383 -23.86 7.91 -2.31
CA GLY A 383 -24.41 6.62 -1.87
C GLY A 383 -25.06 5.83 -3.02
N HIS A 384 -25.68 6.52 -3.98
CA HIS A 384 -26.33 5.96 -5.16
C HIS A 384 -25.83 6.62 -6.45
N SER A 385 -26.05 6.01 -7.61
CA SER A 385 -25.57 6.55 -8.90
C SER A 385 -26.12 7.94 -9.20
N GLY A 386 -27.42 8.19 -8.97
CA GLY A 386 -28.02 9.52 -9.16
C GLY A 386 -27.58 10.63 -8.20
N ASP A 387 -26.88 10.27 -7.09
CA ASP A 387 -26.33 11.27 -6.18
C ASP A 387 -25.20 12.07 -6.81
N LEU A 388 -24.42 11.45 -7.68
CA LEU A 388 -23.28 12.08 -8.32
C LEU A 388 -23.75 13.25 -9.21
N ARG A 389 -24.71 13.00 -10.09
CA ARG A 389 -25.29 14.03 -10.95
C ARG A 389 -25.79 15.21 -10.13
N ARG A 390 -26.60 14.95 -9.11
CA ARG A 390 -27.12 15.97 -8.20
C ARG A 390 -26.00 16.77 -7.52
N PHE A 391 -24.90 16.14 -7.11
CA PHE A 391 -23.78 16.83 -6.48
C PHE A 391 -23.00 17.69 -7.47
N ILE A 392 -22.79 17.23 -8.70
CA ILE A 392 -22.16 18.03 -9.75
C ILE A 392 -23.05 19.23 -10.10
N GLU A 393 -24.36 19.05 -10.28
CA GLU A 393 -25.33 20.11 -10.57
C GLU A 393 -25.42 21.12 -9.41
N SER A 394 -25.38 20.65 -8.17
CA SER A 394 -25.39 21.53 -6.98
C SER A 394 -24.06 22.21 -6.68
N GLY A 395 -23.04 22.05 -7.55
CA GLY A 395 -21.76 22.73 -7.43
C GLY A 395 -20.84 22.20 -6.34
N LYS A 396 -21.01 20.94 -5.89
CA LYS A 396 -20.07 20.30 -4.97
C LYS A 396 -18.68 20.23 -5.59
N LYS A 397 -17.69 20.69 -4.85
CA LYS A 397 -16.29 20.72 -5.34
C LYS A 397 -15.58 19.38 -5.24
N ILE A 398 -15.89 18.58 -4.21
CA ILE A 398 -15.32 17.23 -4.04
C ILE A 398 -16.49 16.25 -3.97
N VAL A 399 -16.43 15.18 -4.79
CA VAL A 399 -17.40 14.08 -4.77
C VAL A 399 -16.66 12.77 -4.56
N ILE A 400 -17.09 11.99 -3.57
CA ILE A 400 -16.47 10.70 -3.23
C ILE A 400 -17.41 9.59 -3.70
N SER A 401 -16.88 8.60 -4.41
CA SER A 401 -17.62 7.47 -4.99
C SER A 401 -16.81 6.18 -4.98
N THR A 402 -17.48 5.04 -5.19
CA THR A 402 -16.82 3.73 -5.29
C THR A 402 -16.57 3.33 -6.73
N VAL A 403 -15.54 2.50 -6.97
CA VAL A 403 -15.15 1.97 -8.29
C VAL A 403 -16.32 1.32 -9.05
N GLN A 404 -17.22 0.63 -8.35
CA GLN A 404 -18.37 -0.02 -9.00
C GLN A 404 -19.33 0.97 -9.67
N LYS A 405 -19.32 2.23 -9.26
CA LYS A 405 -20.15 3.31 -9.82
C LYS A 405 -19.41 4.16 -10.85
N PHE A 406 -18.09 3.98 -10.95
CA PHE A 406 -17.24 4.81 -11.80
C PHE A 406 -17.62 4.80 -13.29
N PRO A 407 -18.03 3.68 -13.93
CA PRO A 407 -18.48 3.69 -15.32
C PRO A 407 -19.72 4.55 -15.53
N PHE A 408 -20.69 4.51 -14.62
CA PHE A 408 -21.88 5.36 -14.67
C PHE A 408 -21.52 6.86 -14.54
N ILE A 409 -20.45 7.16 -13.78
CA ILE A 409 -19.89 8.48 -13.61
C ILE A 409 -19.35 9.02 -14.93
N LEU A 410 -18.62 8.21 -15.67
CA LEU A 410 -18.04 8.59 -16.95
C LEU A 410 -19.13 8.87 -17.99
N ASP A 411 -20.19 8.06 -18.01
CA ASP A 411 -21.34 8.27 -18.92
C ASP A 411 -22.07 9.57 -18.60
N GLU A 412 -22.38 9.84 -17.34
CA GLU A 412 -23.06 11.07 -16.92
C GLU A 412 -22.21 12.33 -17.19
N ILE A 413 -20.89 12.26 -16.98
CA ILE A 413 -19.97 13.37 -17.26
C ILE A 413 -19.86 13.61 -18.76
N GLY A 414 -19.79 12.55 -19.57
CA GLY A 414 -19.56 12.64 -21.01
C GLY A 414 -20.71 13.24 -21.79
N ALA A 415 -21.96 13.05 -21.36
CA ALA A 415 -23.15 13.52 -22.09
C ALA A 415 -23.52 14.97 -21.74
N ASP A 416 -23.64 15.31 -20.45
CA ASP A 416 -24.27 16.57 -20.02
C ASP A 416 -23.28 17.64 -19.53
N HIS A 417 -22.00 17.29 -19.31
CA HIS A 417 -21.03 18.19 -18.66
C HIS A 417 -19.74 18.42 -19.45
N ARG A 418 -19.80 18.38 -20.78
CA ARG A 418 -18.65 18.57 -21.70
C ARG A 418 -17.86 19.87 -21.49
N GLY A 419 -18.48 20.89 -20.93
CA GLY A 419 -17.83 22.17 -20.64
C GLY A 419 -17.14 22.26 -19.29
N ARG A 420 -17.25 21.23 -18.41
CA ARG A 420 -16.62 21.19 -17.10
C ARG A 420 -15.32 20.41 -17.14
N ARG A 421 -14.42 20.75 -16.23
CA ARG A 421 -13.08 20.14 -16.10
C ARG A 421 -12.99 19.37 -14.79
N PHE A 422 -12.52 18.14 -14.88
CA PHE A 422 -12.52 17.21 -13.77
C PHE A 422 -11.10 16.79 -13.35
N ALA A 423 -10.89 16.60 -12.05
CA ALA A 423 -9.77 15.82 -11.53
C ALA A 423 -10.32 14.53 -10.94
N ILE A 424 -9.85 13.39 -11.39
CA ILE A 424 -10.31 12.07 -10.96
C ILE A 424 -9.17 11.39 -10.20
N ILE A 425 -9.31 11.24 -8.89
CA ILE A 425 -8.33 10.60 -8.02
C ILE A 425 -8.80 9.16 -7.77
N ILE A 426 -7.97 8.18 -8.13
CA ILE A 426 -8.30 6.75 -8.04
C ILE A 426 -7.41 6.09 -7.00
N ASP A 427 -8.01 5.57 -5.93
CA ASP A 427 -7.29 4.74 -4.96
C ASP A 427 -7.32 3.27 -5.39
N GLU A 428 -6.20 2.56 -5.18
CA GLU A 428 -5.98 1.18 -5.59
C GLU A 428 -6.26 0.94 -7.09
N ALA A 429 -5.71 1.79 -7.94
CA ALA A 429 -5.95 1.83 -9.39
C ALA A 429 -5.72 0.51 -10.15
N HIS A 430 -5.01 -0.46 -9.53
CA HIS A 430 -4.84 -1.80 -10.09
C HIS A 430 -6.13 -2.64 -10.12
N SER A 431 -7.17 -2.26 -9.36
CA SER A 431 -8.46 -2.98 -9.26
C SER A 431 -9.54 -2.42 -10.20
N SER A 432 -9.38 -1.19 -10.68
CA SER A 432 -10.43 -0.42 -11.33
C SER A 432 -10.76 -0.81 -12.79
N GLN A 433 -10.08 -1.82 -13.36
CA GLN A 433 -10.23 -2.14 -14.80
C GLN A 433 -10.49 -3.62 -15.10
N GLY A 434 -11.34 -4.27 -14.32
CA GLY A 434 -11.82 -5.64 -14.59
C GLY A 434 -13.18 -5.66 -15.26
N GLY A 435 -13.23 -5.81 -16.56
CA GLY A 435 -14.20 -6.26 -17.53
C GLY A 435 -15.63 -6.76 -17.16
N LYS A 436 -16.27 -6.27 -16.09
CA LYS A 436 -17.65 -6.66 -15.74
C LYS A 436 -18.72 -5.56 -15.94
N THR A 437 -18.32 -4.40 -16.41
CA THR A 437 -19.21 -3.20 -16.49
C THR A 437 -19.94 -3.04 -17.83
N SER A 438 -19.59 -3.81 -18.82
CA SER A 438 -20.16 -3.71 -20.17
C SER A 438 -21.64 -4.19 -20.27
N ALA A 439 -22.09 -5.04 -19.37
CA ALA A 439 -23.49 -5.55 -19.42
C ALA A 439 -24.53 -4.61 -18.81
N ALA A 440 -24.11 -3.66 -17.97
CA ALA A 440 -25.03 -2.72 -17.31
C ALA A 440 -25.32 -1.45 -18.16
N MET A 441 -24.49 -1.17 -19.19
CA MET A 441 -24.67 0.00 -20.06
C MET A 441 -25.85 -0.15 -21.03
N SER A 442 -26.28 -1.37 -21.30
CA SER A 442 -27.33 -1.65 -22.29
C SER A 442 -28.73 -1.17 -21.90
N SER A 443 -29.00 -0.96 -20.60
CA SER A 443 -30.33 -0.56 -20.14
C SER A 443 -30.55 0.95 -20.06
N ALA A 444 -29.50 1.76 -20.15
CA ALA A 444 -29.59 3.21 -20.05
C ALA A 444 -29.85 3.94 -21.39
N LEU A 445 -29.65 3.24 -22.50
CA LEU A 445 -29.81 3.79 -23.86
C LEU A 445 -31.24 3.67 -24.44
N THR A 446 -32.19 3.12 -23.70
CA THR A 446 -33.54 2.84 -24.19
C THR A 446 -34.54 4.00 -24.05
N ALA A 447 -34.09 5.22 -23.89
CA ALA A 447 -34.97 6.37 -23.73
C ALA A 447 -34.64 7.54 -24.67
N ALA A 448 -34.71 7.32 -25.95
CA ALA A 448 -34.89 8.39 -26.92
C ALA A 448 -35.63 7.83 -28.11
N ASN A 449 -36.96 7.92 -28.04
CA ASN A 449 -37.83 7.72 -29.20
C ASN A 449 -37.89 9.03 -30.00
N ASP A 450 -37.07 9.15 -31.00
CA ASP A 450 -37.41 9.98 -32.16
C ASP A 450 -37.85 9.04 -33.30
N GLU A 451 -39.13 9.10 -33.62
CA GLU A 451 -39.80 8.20 -34.58
C GLU A 451 -39.40 8.40 -36.06
N GLU A 452 -38.37 9.20 -36.40
CA GLU A 452 -37.98 9.51 -37.77
C GLU A 452 -36.50 9.20 -38.13
N ALA A 453 -35.72 8.53 -37.23
CA ALA A 453 -34.32 8.25 -37.54
C ALA A 453 -34.17 6.90 -38.30
N ASP A 454 -33.27 6.87 -39.30
CA ASP A 454 -32.90 5.65 -40.01
C ASP A 454 -32.30 4.63 -39.01
N PRO A 455 -32.78 3.35 -39.01
CA PRO A 455 -32.26 2.33 -38.06
C PRO A 455 -30.76 2.14 -38.12
N GLU A 456 -30.11 2.32 -39.27
CA GLU A 456 -28.64 2.24 -39.40
C GLU A 456 -27.94 3.42 -38.69
N ASP A 457 -28.51 4.62 -38.74
CA ASP A 457 -27.94 5.78 -38.07
C ASP A 457 -28.07 5.68 -36.56
N VAL A 458 -29.16 5.16 -36.04
CA VAL A 458 -29.35 4.91 -34.59
C VAL A 458 -28.34 3.89 -34.06
N VAL A 459 -28.09 2.83 -34.80
CA VAL A 459 -27.10 1.80 -34.46
C VAL A 459 -25.69 2.39 -34.50
N ASN A 460 -25.37 3.19 -35.48
CA ASN A 460 -24.08 3.85 -35.62
C ASN A 460 -23.83 4.87 -34.50
N GLU A 461 -24.82 5.66 -34.13
CA GLU A 461 -24.73 6.60 -33.02
C GLU A 461 -24.56 5.88 -31.66
N ALA A 462 -25.30 4.80 -31.43
CA ALA A 462 -25.17 3.99 -30.23
C ALA A 462 -23.79 3.32 -30.14
N LEU A 463 -23.26 2.85 -31.26
CA LEU A 463 -21.92 2.27 -31.34
C LEU A 463 -20.84 3.31 -31.07
N GLU A 464 -20.95 4.51 -31.64
CA GLU A 464 -20.03 5.61 -31.41
C GLU A 464 -20.10 6.15 -29.99
N ALA A 465 -21.29 6.24 -29.41
CA ALA A 465 -21.47 6.60 -28.00
C ALA A 465 -20.77 5.59 -27.07
N ARG A 466 -20.91 4.28 -27.38
CA ARG A 466 -20.25 3.23 -26.62
C ARG A 466 -18.72 3.25 -26.75
N MET A 467 -18.20 3.50 -27.95
CA MET A 467 -16.76 3.65 -28.17
C MET A 467 -16.21 4.90 -27.47
N ARG A 468 -16.98 6.02 -27.46
CA ARG A 468 -16.62 7.25 -26.75
C ARG A 468 -16.64 7.06 -25.24
N ALA A 469 -17.63 6.37 -24.71
CA ALA A 469 -17.74 6.08 -23.27
C ALA A 469 -16.61 5.16 -22.75
N ARG A 470 -15.99 4.37 -23.62
CA ARG A 470 -14.82 3.54 -23.26
C ARG A 470 -13.55 4.36 -23.16
N LYS A 471 -13.43 5.47 -23.89
CA LYS A 471 -12.26 6.34 -23.84
C LYS A 471 -12.23 7.14 -22.54
N MET A 472 -11.04 7.41 -22.07
CA MET A 472 -10.83 8.35 -20.97
C MET A 472 -11.22 9.75 -21.42
N LEU A 473 -11.78 10.53 -20.51
CA LEU A 473 -12.30 11.87 -20.79
C LEU A 473 -11.15 12.84 -21.05
N ASP A 474 -11.20 13.58 -22.15
CA ASP A 474 -10.20 14.60 -22.51
C ASP A 474 -10.29 15.85 -21.58
N ASN A 475 -11.46 16.10 -20.99
CA ASN A 475 -11.70 17.18 -20.03
C ASN A 475 -11.42 16.77 -18.57
N ALA A 476 -10.75 15.64 -18.35
CA ALA A 476 -10.39 15.14 -17.02
C ALA A 476 -8.90 14.82 -16.92
N SER A 477 -8.30 15.14 -15.79
CA SER A 477 -7.00 14.59 -15.39
C SER A 477 -7.18 13.46 -14.38
N TYR A 478 -6.31 12.44 -14.45
CA TYR A 478 -6.40 11.23 -13.64
C TYR A 478 -5.19 11.08 -12.74
N PHE A 479 -5.42 10.87 -11.44
CA PHE A 479 -4.42 10.70 -10.41
C PHE A 479 -4.57 9.29 -9.79
N ALA A 480 -3.81 8.34 -10.30
CA ALA A 480 -3.94 6.93 -9.97
C ALA A 480 -2.94 6.52 -8.89
N PHE A 481 -3.44 6.22 -7.67
CA PHE A 481 -2.63 5.75 -6.54
C PHE A 481 -2.68 4.22 -6.43
N THR A 482 -1.52 3.58 -6.32
CA THR A 482 -1.44 2.15 -6.08
C THR A 482 -0.11 1.76 -5.42
N ALA A 483 -0.09 0.65 -4.69
CA ALA A 483 1.14 0.04 -4.20
C ALA A 483 1.73 -0.98 -5.19
N THR A 484 0.88 -1.54 -6.08
CA THR A 484 1.20 -2.66 -6.94
C THR A 484 0.70 -2.39 -8.36
N PRO A 485 1.36 -1.49 -9.11
CA PRO A 485 0.96 -1.19 -10.47
C PRO A 485 1.11 -2.42 -11.36
N LYS A 486 0.07 -2.72 -12.13
CA LYS A 486 0.10 -3.76 -13.16
C LYS A 486 0.53 -3.15 -14.49
N ASN A 487 0.92 -4.00 -15.44
CA ASN A 487 1.25 -3.58 -16.81
C ASN A 487 0.20 -2.61 -17.41
N LYS A 488 -1.10 -2.95 -17.35
CA LYS A 488 -2.19 -2.06 -17.79
C LYS A 488 -2.19 -0.71 -17.07
N THR A 489 -1.95 -0.70 -15.76
CA THR A 489 -1.96 0.52 -14.95
C THR A 489 -0.79 1.43 -15.32
N LEU A 490 0.39 0.85 -15.57
CA LEU A 490 1.58 1.56 -16.04
C LEU A 490 1.37 2.13 -17.45
N GLU A 491 0.82 1.35 -18.36
CA GLU A 491 0.57 1.79 -19.75
C GLU A 491 -0.47 2.92 -19.82
N ILE A 492 -1.48 2.92 -18.95
CA ILE A 492 -2.54 3.94 -18.94
C ILE A 492 -2.10 5.22 -18.22
N PHE A 493 -1.51 5.10 -17.04
CA PHE A 493 -1.29 6.23 -16.13
C PHE A 493 0.18 6.58 -15.94
N GLY A 494 1.10 5.70 -16.36
CA GLY A 494 2.55 5.93 -16.24
C GLY A 494 3.04 7.01 -17.20
N THR A 495 4.16 7.61 -16.84
CA THR A 495 4.87 8.56 -17.68
C THR A 495 5.70 7.80 -18.71
N ALA A 496 5.47 8.09 -19.98
CA ALA A 496 6.25 7.52 -21.08
C ALA A 496 7.70 8.01 -21.01
N VAL A 497 8.65 7.09 -21.14
CA VAL A 497 10.10 7.35 -21.17
C VAL A 497 10.74 6.54 -22.28
N ALA A 498 11.90 6.98 -22.74
CA ALA A 498 12.66 6.21 -23.73
C ALA A 498 13.13 4.89 -23.11
N GLY A 499 12.70 3.78 -23.68
CA GLY A 499 13.11 2.43 -23.32
C GLY A 499 14.30 1.92 -24.13
N VAL A 500 14.63 0.65 -23.93
CA VAL A 500 15.72 -0.03 -24.65
C VAL A 500 15.30 -0.25 -26.11
N GLU A 501 16.26 -0.16 -27.04
CA GLU A 501 16.06 -0.41 -28.50
C GLU A 501 15.00 0.49 -29.15
N GLY A 502 14.77 1.70 -28.61
CA GLY A 502 13.79 2.66 -29.18
C GLY A 502 12.33 2.36 -28.84
N LYS A 503 12.06 1.39 -27.98
CA LYS A 503 10.72 1.12 -27.44
C LYS A 503 10.31 2.20 -26.43
N VAL A 504 9.01 2.35 -26.21
CA VAL A 504 8.47 3.24 -25.17
C VAL A 504 8.26 2.44 -23.91
N ALA A 505 8.91 2.86 -22.83
CA ALA A 505 8.72 2.31 -21.49
C ALA A 505 7.84 3.27 -20.66
N HIS A 506 7.18 2.76 -19.63
CA HIS A 506 6.36 3.57 -18.74
C HIS A 506 6.80 3.41 -17.30
N ARG A 507 6.90 4.52 -16.59
CA ARG A 507 7.23 4.54 -15.16
C ARG A 507 6.24 5.38 -14.37
N PRO A 508 6.14 5.18 -13.04
CA PRO A 508 5.35 6.06 -12.18
C PRO A 508 5.85 7.51 -12.26
N PHE A 509 4.92 8.46 -12.14
CA PHE A 509 5.23 9.88 -11.97
C PHE A 509 5.98 10.14 -10.65
N HIS A 510 5.53 9.50 -9.58
CA HIS A 510 6.18 9.56 -8.26
C HIS A 510 6.17 8.17 -7.62
N ALA A 511 7.28 7.81 -6.94
CA ALA A 511 7.42 6.53 -6.27
C ALA A 511 7.85 6.71 -4.81
N TYR A 512 7.19 5.98 -3.90
CA TYR A 512 7.64 5.69 -2.55
C TYR A 512 7.62 4.17 -2.38
N THR A 513 8.78 3.55 -2.57
CA THR A 513 8.92 2.12 -2.79
C THR A 513 8.71 1.31 -1.51
N MET A 514 8.52 0.00 -1.65
CA MET A 514 8.48 -0.92 -0.51
C MET A 514 9.85 -0.98 0.17
N LYS A 515 10.95 -0.99 -0.59
CA LYS A 515 12.34 -0.93 -0.09
C LYS A 515 12.53 0.27 0.84
N GLN A 516 12.19 1.48 0.36
CA GLN A 516 12.32 2.70 1.15
C GLN A 516 11.48 2.63 2.43
N ALA A 517 10.23 2.23 2.32
CA ALA A 517 9.30 2.16 3.45
C ALA A 517 9.74 1.16 4.54
N ILE A 518 10.33 0.01 4.15
CA ILE A 518 10.89 -0.98 5.08
C ILE A 518 12.16 -0.43 5.74
N GLN A 519 13.09 0.11 4.98
CA GLN A 519 14.35 0.65 5.49
C GLN A 519 14.13 1.84 6.43
N GLU A 520 13.12 2.66 6.17
CA GLU A 520 12.70 3.75 7.05
C GLU A 520 12.00 3.27 8.32
N GLY A 521 11.65 1.98 8.41
CA GLY A 521 10.90 1.39 9.53
C GLY A 521 9.46 1.87 9.60
N PHE A 522 8.93 2.38 8.48
CA PHE A 522 7.56 2.85 8.39
C PHE A 522 6.56 1.71 8.19
N ILE A 523 6.97 0.72 7.44
CA ILE A 523 6.31 -0.58 7.36
C ILE A 523 7.29 -1.65 7.81
N LEU A 524 6.77 -2.76 8.27
CA LEU A 524 7.58 -3.91 8.64
C LEU A 524 7.79 -4.82 7.45
N ASP A 525 8.97 -5.45 7.40
CA ASP A 525 9.26 -6.51 6.44
C ASP A 525 8.47 -7.76 6.81
N VAL A 526 7.43 -8.06 6.05
CA VAL A 526 6.58 -9.24 6.27
C VAL A 526 7.24 -10.54 5.83
N LEU A 527 8.29 -10.45 5.02
CA LEU A 527 9.05 -11.59 4.50
C LEU A 527 10.24 -11.97 5.40
N GLY A 528 10.59 -11.11 6.34
CA GLY A 528 11.71 -11.33 7.26
C GLY A 528 11.54 -12.52 8.22
N SER A 529 10.31 -12.98 8.44
CA SER A 529 9.98 -14.14 9.28
C SER A 529 8.88 -14.98 8.63
N TYR A 530 9.15 -15.43 7.41
CA TYR A 530 8.26 -16.29 6.65
C TYR A 530 8.58 -17.75 6.90
N THR A 531 7.58 -18.54 7.26
CA THR A 531 7.73 -19.97 7.56
C THR A 531 6.79 -20.79 6.69
N PRO A 532 7.28 -21.47 5.65
CA PRO A 532 6.50 -22.46 4.95
C PRO A 532 6.27 -23.67 5.87
N VAL A 533 5.06 -24.18 5.89
CA VAL A 533 4.67 -25.35 6.67
C VAL A 533 4.45 -26.50 5.69
N ALA A 534 5.23 -27.55 5.81
CA ALA A 534 5.06 -28.73 5.00
C ALA A 534 3.96 -29.62 5.58
N SER A 535 3.03 -29.98 4.74
CA SER A 535 2.04 -31.02 5.04
C SER A 535 2.57 -32.37 4.54
N TYR A 536 2.77 -33.29 5.46
CA TYR A 536 3.22 -34.64 5.14
C TYR A 536 2.01 -35.57 5.15
N TYR A 537 1.79 -36.26 4.05
CA TYR A 537 0.79 -37.31 3.99
C TYR A 537 1.30 -38.45 3.11
N LYS A 538 1.07 -39.66 3.56
CA LYS A 538 1.30 -40.86 2.80
C LYS A 538 -0.06 -41.45 2.49
N LEU A 539 -0.49 -41.30 1.26
CA LEU A 539 -1.74 -41.90 0.82
C LEU A 539 -1.51 -43.38 0.52
N VAL A 540 -2.33 -44.23 1.10
CA VAL A 540 -2.22 -45.67 0.95
C VAL A 540 -3.41 -46.16 0.11
N LYS A 541 -3.11 -47.03 -0.82
CA LYS A 541 -4.11 -47.63 -1.69
C LYS A 541 -4.94 -48.68 -0.94
N THR A 542 -6.25 -48.59 -1.05
CA THR A 542 -7.20 -49.55 -0.46
C THR A 542 -7.97 -50.36 -1.50
N VAL A 543 -7.80 -50.13 -2.81
CA VAL A 543 -8.60 -50.74 -3.90
C VAL A 543 -7.84 -51.83 -4.62
N GLU A 544 -8.50 -52.98 -4.81
CA GLU A 544 -8.05 -54.04 -5.72
C GLU A 544 -8.20 -53.60 -7.19
N GLY A 545 -7.22 -53.86 -8.04
CA GLY A 545 -7.30 -53.64 -9.48
C GLY A 545 -6.44 -52.56 -10.09
N ASP A 546 -5.85 -51.63 -9.32
CA ASP A 546 -4.94 -50.59 -9.75
C ASP A 546 -5.39 -49.81 -11.02
N PRO A 547 -6.54 -49.13 -11.01
CA PRO A 547 -7.10 -48.48 -12.17
C PRO A 547 -6.22 -47.27 -12.64
N GLU A 548 -6.28 -46.98 -13.95
CA GLU A 548 -5.60 -45.83 -14.55
C GLU A 548 -6.44 -44.57 -14.44
N PHE A 549 -5.75 -43.43 -14.12
CA PHE A 549 -6.33 -42.10 -13.98
C PHE A 549 -5.47 -41.03 -14.67
N ASP A 550 -6.10 -39.94 -15.08
CA ASP A 550 -5.35 -38.76 -15.50
C ASP A 550 -4.52 -38.19 -14.34
N THR A 551 -3.21 -38.20 -14.49
CA THR A 551 -2.23 -37.89 -13.44
C THR A 551 -2.42 -36.48 -12.87
N LYS A 552 -2.60 -35.46 -13.73
CA LYS A 552 -2.72 -34.06 -13.29
C LYS A 552 -4.03 -33.78 -12.57
N ARG A 553 -5.13 -34.35 -13.08
CA ARG A 553 -6.45 -34.22 -12.47
C ARG A 553 -6.57 -35.01 -11.18
N ALA A 554 -6.01 -36.20 -11.16
CA ALA A 554 -5.93 -37.03 -9.99
C ALA A 554 -5.16 -36.35 -8.87
N GLN A 555 -3.98 -35.86 -9.13
CA GLN A 555 -3.16 -35.12 -8.16
C GLN A 555 -3.89 -33.86 -7.64
N LYS A 556 -4.52 -33.07 -8.52
CA LYS A 556 -5.30 -31.89 -8.11
C LYS A 556 -6.50 -32.24 -7.22
N LYS A 557 -7.19 -33.34 -7.53
CA LYS A 557 -8.36 -33.82 -6.77
C LYS A 557 -7.94 -34.38 -5.42
N LEU A 558 -6.84 -35.17 -5.39
CA LEU A 558 -6.21 -35.68 -4.18
C LEU A 558 -5.79 -34.54 -3.26
N ARG A 559 -5.06 -33.56 -3.78
CA ARG A 559 -4.61 -32.39 -3.02
C ARG A 559 -5.81 -31.63 -2.43
N ARG A 560 -6.84 -31.35 -3.24
CA ARG A 560 -8.05 -30.67 -2.78
C ARG A 560 -8.78 -31.43 -1.69
N TYR A 561 -8.86 -32.77 -1.80
CA TYR A 561 -9.49 -33.64 -0.81
C TYR A 561 -8.74 -33.63 0.52
N VAL A 562 -7.44 -33.88 0.49
CA VAL A 562 -6.58 -33.85 1.68
C VAL A 562 -6.66 -32.50 2.39
N GLU A 563 -6.52 -31.42 1.63
CA GLU A 563 -6.59 -30.06 2.17
C GLU A 563 -7.95 -29.69 2.76
N SER A 564 -9.04 -30.30 2.29
CA SER A 564 -10.40 -30.02 2.78
C SER A 564 -10.86 -30.96 3.90
N HIS A 565 -10.07 -31.95 4.24
CA HIS A 565 -10.47 -32.95 5.23
C HIS A 565 -10.43 -32.36 6.66
N ASP A 566 -11.46 -32.61 7.46
CA ASP A 566 -11.60 -32.06 8.81
C ASP A 566 -10.42 -32.38 9.73
N HIS A 567 -9.79 -33.55 9.57
CA HIS A 567 -8.61 -33.94 10.33
C HIS A 567 -7.42 -33.00 10.01
N ALA A 568 -7.18 -32.71 8.72
CA ALA A 568 -6.13 -31.82 8.30
C ALA A 568 -6.34 -30.37 8.81
N ILE A 569 -7.59 -29.90 8.75
CA ILE A 569 -7.96 -28.58 9.26
C ILE A 569 -7.76 -28.48 10.77
N ARG A 570 -8.13 -29.53 11.54
CA ARG A 570 -7.90 -29.55 13.00
C ARG A 570 -6.43 -29.50 13.35
N LEU A 571 -5.58 -30.32 12.71
CA LEU A 571 -4.14 -30.30 12.97
C LEU A 571 -3.50 -28.94 12.64
N LYS A 572 -3.87 -28.33 11.50
CA LYS A 572 -3.40 -26.99 11.17
C LYS A 572 -3.87 -25.93 12.19
N ALA A 573 -5.12 -26.02 12.63
CA ALA A 573 -5.67 -25.12 13.66
C ALA A 573 -4.94 -25.27 15.01
N GLU A 574 -4.59 -26.48 15.42
CA GLU A 574 -3.80 -26.75 16.63
C GLU A 574 -2.43 -26.08 16.51
N ILE A 575 -1.71 -26.25 15.38
CA ILE A 575 -0.43 -25.59 15.13
C ILE A 575 -0.55 -24.06 15.18
N MET A 576 -1.59 -23.48 14.58
CA MET A 576 -1.81 -22.04 14.58
C MET A 576 -2.00 -21.49 16.00
N VAL A 577 -2.84 -22.16 16.79
CA VAL A 577 -3.14 -21.76 18.18
C VAL A 577 -1.93 -21.94 19.07
N ASP A 578 -1.21 -23.06 18.97
CA ASP A 578 0.00 -23.33 19.76
C ASP A 578 1.10 -22.33 19.42
N HIS A 579 1.36 -22.10 18.12
CA HIS A 579 2.33 -21.08 17.71
C HIS A 579 1.97 -19.71 18.26
N PHE A 580 0.70 -19.31 18.21
CA PHE A 580 0.29 -18.00 18.71
C PHE A 580 0.50 -17.87 20.21
N HIS A 581 0.21 -18.91 21.00
CA HIS A 581 0.41 -18.89 22.45
C HIS A 581 1.90 -18.90 22.81
N GLU A 582 2.69 -19.74 22.14
CA GLU A 582 4.09 -20.00 22.51
C GLU A 582 5.05 -18.97 21.94
N GLN A 583 4.82 -18.46 20.72
CA GLN A 583 5.75 -17.55 20.03
C GLN A 583 5.27 -16.09 20.02
N VAL A 584 3.99 -15.83 20.24
CA VAL A 584 3.45 -14.48 20.17
C VAL A 584 3.04 -13.97 21.55
N LEU A 585 2.18 -14.70 22.25
CA LEU A 585 1.69 -14.27 23.56
C LEU A 585 2.76 -14.43 24.65
N ALA A 586 3.47 -15.55 24.70
CA ALA A 586 4.52 -15.78 25.69
C ALA A 586 5.65 -14.74 25.61
N PHE A 587 5.96 -14.25 24.41
CA PHE A 587 6.93 -13.18 24.19
C PHE A 587 6.32 -11.77 24.22
N GLN A 588 5.08 -11.63 24.64
CA GLN A 588 4.36 -10.36 24.73
C GLN A 588 4.48 -9.48 23.48
N LYS A 589 4.41 -10.10 22.30
CA LYS A 589 4.50 -9.37 21.04
C LYS A 589 3.42 -8.28 20.98
N VAL A 590 3.79 -7.12 20.39
CA VAL A 590 2.97 -5.88 20.38
C VAL A 590 2.55 -5.47 21.82
N GLY A 591 3.42 -5.69 22.81
CA GLY A 591 3.11 -5.38 24.20
C GLY A 591 1.99 -6.23 24.79
N GLY A 592 1.84 -7.48 24.33
CA GLY A 592 0.80 -8.40 24.74
C GLY A 592 -0.54 -8.22 24.01
N GLU A 593 -0.64 -7.26 23.08
CA GLU A 593 -1.87 -6.92 22.36
C GLU A 593 -1.94 -7.52 20.94
N ALA A 594 -1.00 -8.40 20.57
CA ALA A 594 -0.93 -8.99 19.22
C ALA A 594 -2.22 -9.72 18.81
N ARG A 595 -2.54 -9.63 17.51
CA ARG A 595 -3.66 -10.32 16.85
C ARG A 595 -3.14 -11.18 15.71
N ALA A 596 -3.87 -12.25 15.42
CA ALA A 596 -3.61 -13.17 14.31
C ALA A 596 -4.72 -13.11 13.27
N MET A 597 -4.34 -13.23 12.01
CA MET A 597 -5.25 -13.36 10.88
C MET A 597 -5.06 -14.72 10.21
N ILE A 598 -6.15 -15.45 9.97
CA ILE A 598 -6.15 -16.71 9.24
C ILE A 598 -6.79 -16.47 7.88
N VAL A 599 -6.04 -16.70 6.81
CA VAL A 599 -6.47 -16.51 5.43
C VAL A 599 -6.79 -17.85 4.80
N THR A 600 -8.03 -18.02 4.36
CA THR A 600 -8.51 -19.32 3.85
C THR A 600 -8.95 -19.23 2.39
N SER A 601 -9.00 -20.38 1.71
CA SER A 601 -9.32 -20.50 0.29
C SER A 601 -10.80 -20.25 -0.06
N GLY A 602 -11.69 -20.13 0.94
CA GLY A 602 -13.11 -19.88 0.70
C GLY A 602 -13.94 -19.84 1.98
N ILE A 603 -15.23 -19.51 1.84
CA ILE A 603 -16.14 -19.31 2.99
C ILE A 603 -16.31 -20.59 3.80
N ALA A 604 -16.56 -21.72 3.14
CA ALA A 604 -16.70 -23.01 3.83
C ALA A 604 -15.47 -23.35 4.67
N ARG A 605 -14.28 -23.11 4.10
CA ARG A 605 -13.00 -23.31 4.79
C ARG A 605 -12.84 -22.34 5.98
N ALA A 606 -13.25 -21.08 5.83
CA ALA A 606 -13.22 -20.13 6.93
C ALA A 606 -14.11 -20.56 8.10
N ILE A 607 -15.28 -21.10 7.82
CA ILE A 607 -16.19 -21.62 8.84
C ILE A 607 -15.61 -22.86 9.54
N GLN A 608 -15.02 -23.80 8.80
CA GLN A 608 -14.34 -24.97 9.36
C GLN A 608 -13.20 -24.56 10.31
N TYR A 609 -12.33 -23.63 9.89
CA TYR A 609 -11.27 -23.12 10.75
C TYR A 609 -11.79 -22.36 11.96
N TYR A 610 -12.87 -21.60 11.82
CA TYR A 610 -13.49 -20.90 12.94
C TYR A 610 -13.91 -21.88 14.04
N HIS A 611 -14.58 -22.99 13.67
CA HIS A 611 -14.96 -24.04 14.63
C HIS A 611 -13.74 -24.77 15.19
N ALA A 612 -12.82 -25.23 14.33
CA ALA A 612 -11.61 -25.95 14.78
C ALA A 612 -10.75 -25.13 15.77
N ILE A 613 -10.55 -23.84 15.50
CA ILE A 613 -9.80 -22.92 16.39
C ILE A 613 -10.58 -22.72 17.69
N SER A 614 -11.90 -22.47 17.63
CA SER A 614 -12.74 -22.26 18.82
C SER A 614 -12.76 -23.49 19.72
N ASP A 615 -12.88 -24.69 19.15
CA ASP A 615 -12.86 -25.95 19.88
C ASP A 615 -11.50 -26.19 20.53
N TYR A 616 -10.41 -25.95 19.82
CA TYR A 616 -9.08 -26.14 20.35
C TYR A 616 -8.73 -25.09 21.43
N LEU A 617 -9.13 -23.83 21.26
CA LEU A 617 -8.99 -22.79 22.31
C LEU A 617 -9.74 -23.20 23.58
N SER A 618 -10.95 -23.77 23.45
CA SER A 618 -11.74 -24.28 24.58
C SER A 618 -11.05 -25.49 25.23
N LYS A 619 -10.56 -26.46 24.44
CA LYS A 619 -9.82 -27.62 24.93
C LYS A 619 -8.54 -27.22 25.69
N ARG A 620 -7.83 -26.19 25.18
CA ARG A 620 -6.63 -25.60 25.80
C ARG A 620 -6.97 -24.72 27.02
N LYS A 621 -8.24 -24.47 27.32
CA LYS A 621 -8.71 -23.53 28.35
C LYS A 621 -8.14 -22.12 28.16
N SER A 622 -7.99 -21.68 26.90
CA SER A 622 -7.54 -20.34 26.56
C SER A 622 -8.64 -19.32 26.86
N PRO A 623 -8.30 -18.12 27.41
CA PRO A 623 -9.28 -17.04 27.59
C PRO A 623 -9.67 -16.37 26.25
N TYR A 624 -8.99 -16.68 25.17
CA TYR A 624 -9.16 -15.98 23.90
C TYR A 624 -10.22 -16.62 23.00
N ARG A 625 -10.71 -15.83 22.04
CA ARG A 625 -11.75 -16.23 21.08
C ARG A 625 -11.37 -15.87 19.67
N SER A 626 -12.01 -16.53 18.72
CA SER A 626 -11.93 -16.25 17.28
C SER A 626 -13.14 -15.47 16.77
N ILE A 627 -12.94 -14.76 15.67
CA ILE A 627 -13.98 -14.09 14.86
C ILE A 627 -13.89 -14.65 13.45
N VAL A 628 -15.03 -14.93 12.82
CA VAL A 628 -15.07 -15.26 11.39
C VAL A 628 -15.63 -14.11 10.57
N ALA A 629 -15.03 -13.88 9.38
CA ALA A 629 -15.38 -12.77 8.50
C ALA A 629 -15.53 -13.24 7.04
N PHE A 630 -16.74 -13.11 6.51
CA PHE A 630 -17.07 -13.36 5.11
C PHE A 630 -18.27 -12.51 4.69
N SER A 631 -18.61 -12.52 3.39
CA SER A 631 -19.74 -11.74 2.87
C SER A 631 -20.87 -12.65 2.44
N GLY A 632 -22.11 -12.19 2.65
CA GLY A 632 -23.30 -12.91 2.24
C GLY A 632 -23.74 -14.02 3.23
N GLU A 633 -24.67 -14.83 2.76
CA GLU A 633 -25.21 -16.02 3.42
C GLU A 633 -24.60 -17.27 2.79
N HIS A 634 -24.29 -18.27 3.59
CA HIS A 634 -23.68 -19.51 3.14
C HIS A 634 -24.36 -20.71 3.80
N GLU A 635 -24.49 -21.81 3.08
CA GLU A 635 -25.03 -23.05 3.64
C GLU A 635 -23.88 -23.86 4.26
N TYR A 636 -24.03 -24.21 5.54
CA TYR A 636 -23.06 -25.02 6.28
C TYR A 636 -23.79 -25.97 7.23
N GLY A 637 -23.49 -27.28 7.12
CA GLY A 637 -24.17 -28.30 7.93
C GLY A 637 -25.69 -28.34 7.74
N GLY A 638 -26.20 -28.02 6.55
CA GLY A 638 -27.64 -27.99 6.24
C GLY A 638 -28.36 -26.73 6.77
N MET A 639 -27.61 -25.76 7.32
CA MET A 639 -28.17 -24.49 7.82
C MET A 639 -27.59 -23.31 7.09
N LYS A 640 -28.39 -22.26 6.89
CA LYS A 640 -27.95 -20.99 6.36
C LYS A 640 -27.30 -20.18 7.47
N VAL A 641 -26.05 -19.81 7.27
CA VAL A 641 -25.24 -19.07 8.25
C VAL A 641 -24.70 -17.77 7.65
N THR A 642 -24.59 -16.77 8.50
CA THR A 642 -23.93 -15.50 8.20
C THR A 642 -22.81 -15.26 9.21
N GLN A 643 -21.88 -14.37 8.88
CA GLN A 643 -20.83 -14.02 9.86
C GLN A 643 -21.43 -13.47 11.18
N SER A 644 -22.57 -12.76 11.13
CA SER A 644 -23.23 -12.24 12.32
C SER A 644 -23.85 -13.35 13.19
N SER A 645 -24.44 -14.36 12.57
CA SER A 645 -25.02 -15.50 13.31
C SER A 645 -23.94 -16.36 13.98
N LEU A 646 -22.77 -16.54 13.32
CA LEU A 646 -21.66 -17.31 13.87
C LEU A 646 -20.93 -16.57 15.00
N ASN A 647 -20.70 -15.26 14.81
CA ASN A 647 -19.97 -14.45 15.81
C ASN A 647 -20.84 -14.02 17.00
N GLY A 648 -22.16 -14.04 16.88
CA GLY A 648 -23.10 -13.56 17.90
C GLY A 648 -23.17 -12.04 18.05
N PHE A 649 -22.71 -11.28 17.06
CA PHE A 649 -22.77 -9.81 17.04
C PHE A 649 -22.84 -9.26 15.59
N PRO A 650 -23.23 -7.97 15.38
CA PRO A 650 -23.37 -7.39 14.06
C PRO A 650 -22.06 -7.38 13.26
N SER A 651 -22.15 -7.58 11.95
CA SER A 651 -21.00 -7.56 11.03
C SER A 651 -20.19 -6.27 11.05
N ALA A 652 -20.82 -5.14 11.36
CA ALA A 652 -20.16 -3.85 11.47
C ALA A 652 -19.18 -3.77 12.65
N ASP A 653 -19.40 -4.58 13.67
CA ASP A 653 -18.63 -4.57 14.91
C ASP A 653 -17.31 -5.36 14.81
N ILE A 654 -17.10 -6.15 13.76
CA ILE A 654 -15.91 -7.02 13.62
C ILE A 654 -14.62 -6.23 13.77
N VAL A 655 -14.53 -5.06 13.13
CA VAL A 655 -13.32 -4.21 13.13
C VAL A 655 -12.98 -3.71 14.54
N ASP A 656 -13.99 -3.35 15.33
CA ASP A 656 -13.78 -2.89 16.70
C ASP A 656 -13.51 -4.06 17.65
N ARG A 657 -14.27 -5.16 17.48
CA ARG A 657 -14.17 -6.32 18.36
C ARG A 657 -12.82 -7.03 18.31
N ILE A 658 -12.19 -7.09 17.13
CA ILE A 658 -10.87 -7.73 17.02
C ILE A 658 -9.78 -6.96 17.77
N GLN A 659 -9.96 -5.66 18.02
CA GLN A 659 -9.02 -4.85 18.79
C GLN A 659 -9.15 -5.08 20.30
N GLU A 660 -10.23 -5.68 20.76
CA GLU A 660 -10.54 -5.89 22.17
C GLU A 660 -10.39 -7.36 22.55
N ASP A 661 -9.97 -7.62 23.82
CA ASP A 661 -10.07 -8.97 24.39
C ASP A 661 -11.54 -9.34 24.61
N PRO A 662 -11.90 -10.61 24.45
CA PRO A 662 -11.02 -11.78 24.30
C PRO A 662 -10.65 -12.15 22.86
N TYR A 663 -10.95 -11.32 21.85
CA TYR A 663 -10.78 -11.69 20.46
C TYR A 663 -9.34 -11.51 19.98
N ARG A 664 -8.68 -12.62 19.58
CA ARG A 664 -7.29 -12.64 19.14
C ARG A 664 -7.09 -13.21 17.75
N PHE A 665 -8.05 -13.93 17.21
CA PHE A 665 -7.97 -14.62 15.93
C PHE A 665 -9.07 -14.12 14.98
N LEU A 666 -8.69 -13.64 13.81
CA LEU A 666 -9.59 -13.23 12.73
C LEU A 666 -9.48 -14.23 11.59
N VAL A 667 -10.50 -15.07 11.42
CA VAL A 667 -10.57 -16.04 10.33
C VAL A 667 -11.32 -15.41 9.15
N CYS A 668 -10.70 -15.36 7.97
CA CYS A 668 -11.31 -14.73 6.82
C CYS A 668 -11.11 -15.52 5.52
N ALA A 669 -12.10 -15.46 4.63
CA ALA A 669 -12.00 -15.95 3.25
C ALA A 669 -11.36 -14.88 2.36
N ASP A 670 -12.16 -14.00 1.74
CA ASP A 670 -11.67 -12.88 0.91
C ASP A 670 -11.79 -11.52 1.60
N LYS A 671 -12.69 -11.44 2.59
CA LYS A 671 -12.94 -10.22 3.35
C LYS A 671 -11.72 -9.87 4.20
N TYR A 672 -11.36 -8.57 4.24
CA TYR A 672 -10.22 -8.01 4.98
C TYR A 672 -8.82 -8.38 4.44
N GLN A 673 -8.69 -9.18 3.40
CA GLN A 673 -7.39 -9.44 2.74
C GLN A 673 -6.86 -8.21 2.00
N THR A 674 -7.74 -7.29 1.60
CA THR A 674 -7.36 -6.02 0.98
C THR A 674 -8.07 -4.87 1.71
N GLY A 675 -7.43 -3.69 1.79
CA GLY A 675 -8.03 -2.48 2.34
C GLY A 675 -8.29 -2.46 3.85
N TYR A 676 -7.85 -3.45 4.61
CA TYR A 676 -7.99 -3.48 6.07
C TYR A 676 -6.72 -2.97 6.74
N ASP A 677 -6.87 -2.03 7.65
CA ASP A 677 -5.77 -1.42 8.39
C ASP A 677 -5.91 -1.72 9.88
N GLU A 678 -5.08 -2.63 10.39
CA GLU A 678 -5.06 -3.05 11.79
C GLU A 678 -3.62 -3.20 12.28
N PRO A 679 -3.09 -2.22 13.00
CA PRO A 679 -1.70 -2.25 13.49
C PRO A 679 -1.39 -3.38 14.47
N LEU A 680 -2.40 -3.91 15.19
CA LEU A 680 -2.23 -5.01 16.15
C LEU A 680 -2.07 -6.38 15.46
N LEU A 681 -2.38 -6.48 14.15
CA LEU A 681 -2.12 -7.71 13.39
C LEU A 681 -0.61 -7.97 13.33
N HIS A 682 -0.18 -9.02 14.00
CA HIS A 682 1.21 -9.43 14.11
C HIS A 682 1.50 -10.71 13.33
N THR A 683 0.59 -11.66 13.34
CA THR A 683 0.78 -12.99 12.77
C THR A 683 -0.26 -13.28 11.69
N MET A 684 0.15 -13.91 10.61
CA MET A 684 -0.75 -14.41 9.57
C MET A 684 -0.53 -15.90 9.34
N TYR A 685 -1.62 -16.64 9.31
CA TYR A 685 -1.68 -18.05 8.95
C TYR A 685 -2.36 -18.17 7.59
N VAL A 686 -1.63 -18.70 6.62
CA VAL A 686 -2.08 -18.73 5.24
C VAL A 686 -2.41 -20.16 4.83
N ASP A 687 -3.70 -20.44 4.57
CA ASP A 687 -4.17 -21.69 3.96
C ASP A 687 -4.93 -21.39 2.66
N LYS A 688 -4.24 -20.64 1.78
CA LYS A 688 -4.74 -20.19 0.50
C LYS A 688 -3.58 -20.04 -0.48
N ALA A 689 -3.78 -20.48 -1.73
CA ALA A 689 -2.82 -20.21 -2.79
C ALA A 689 -2.77 -18.70 -3.08
N LEU A 690 -1.60 -18.10 -2.91
CA LEU A 690 -1.32 -16.68 -3.14
C LEU A 690 -0.31 -16.55 -4.28
N ALA A 691 -0.60 -15.67 -5.24
CA ALA A 691 0.31 -15.38 -6.34
C ALA A 691 0.20 -13.90 -6.75
N GLY A 692 1.29 -13.33 -7.28
CA GLY A 692 1.37 -11.99 -7.82
C GLY A 692 0.80 -10.93 -6.86
N VAL A 693 0.07 -9.96 -7.37
CA VAL A 693 -0.50 -8.84 -6.58
C VAL A 693 -1.30 -9.29 -5.35
N LYS A 694 -2.02 -10.42 -5.44
CA LYS A 694 -2.81 -10.91 -4.30
C LYS A 694 -1.94 -11.33 -3.11
N ALA A 695 -0.76 -11.91 -3.36
CA ALA A 695 0.19 -12.23 -2.30
C ALA A 695 0.66 -10.97 -1.58
N VAL A 696 1.11 -9.98 -2.34
CA VAL A 696 1.56 -8.69 -1.79
C VAL A 696 0.46 -8.02 -0.97
N GLN A 697 -0.75 -7.91 -1.52
CA GLN A 697 -1.87 -7.25 -0.84
C GLN A 697 -2.28 -7.96 0.45
N THR A 698 -2.30 -9.28 0.45
CA THR A 698 -2.70 -10.07 1.61
C THR A 698 -1.64 -9.99 2.70
N LEU A 699 -0.38 -10.30 2.40
CA LEU A 699 0.69 -10.32 3.40
C LEU A 699 1.01 -8.92 3.93
N SER A 700 0.87 -7.88 3.10
CA SER A 700 1.04 -6.48 3.54
C SER A 700 -0.01 -5.99 4.54
N ARG A 701 -0.99 -6.81 4.94
CA ARG A 701 -1.83 -6.46 6.10
C ARG A 701 -1.06 -6.48 7.41
N LEU A 702 0.02 -7.27 7.48
CA LEU A 702 0.90 -7.33 8.64
C LEU A 702 1.90 -6.19 8.74
N ASN A 703 2.18 -5.48 7.64
CA ASN A 703 3.28 -4.52 7.58
C ASN A 703 3.04 -3.21 8.34
N ARG A 704 1.86 -3.02 8.94
CA ARG A 704 1.52 -1.79 9.67
C ARG A 704 2.41 -1.61 10.87
N ALA A 705 3.11 -0.47 10.92
CA ALA A 705 3.94 -0.13 12.05
C ALA A 705 3.09 0.23 13.29
N HIS A 706 3.59 -0.16 14.44
CA HIS A 706 3.04 0.20 15.75
C HIS A 706 4.20 0.41 16.71
N PRO A 707 4.14 1.36 17.66
CA PRO A 707 5.26 1.66 18.56
C PRO A 707 5.82 0.45 19.33
N LYS A 708 4.95 -0.53 19.62
CA LYS A 708 5.31 -1.75 20.34
C LYS A 708 5.58 -2.96 19.41
N LYS A 709 5.45 -2.82 18.08
CA LYS A 709 5.61 -3.91 17.11
C LYS A 709 6.98 -3.83 16.45
N ARG A 710 7.75 -4.90 16.51
CA ARG A 710 9.12 -4.98 16.02
C ARG A 710 9.30 -5.94 14.85
N ASP A 711 8.43 -6.94 14.78
CA ASP A 711 8.46 -8.03 13.81
C ASP A 711 7.05 -8.48 13.44
N THR A 712 6.98 -9.40 12.51
CA THR A 712 5.74 -10.06 12.07
C THR A 712 6.03 -11.53 11.84
N PHE A 713 5.03 -12.40 11.92
CA PHE A 713 5.17 -13.82 11.58
C PHE A 713 4.17 -14.23 10.49
N VAL A 714 4.66 -14.96 9.51
CA VAL A 714 3.81 -15.61 8.50
C VAL A 714 4.08 -17.11 8.55
N LEU A 715 3.04 -17.91 8.82
CA LEU A 715 3.06 -19.35 8.65
C LEU A 715 2.18 -19.70 7.45
N ASP A 716 2.79 -20.26 6.42
CA ASP A 716 2.12 -20.54 5.15
C ASP A 716 2.05 -22.05 4.90
N PHE A 717 0.81 -22.58 4.79
CA PHE A 717 0.51 -24.00 4.60
C PHE A 717 0.32 -24.36 3.11
N MET A 718 0.38 -23.37 2.21
CA MET A 718 0.02 -23.54 0.80
C MET A 718 1.09 -23.14 -0.19
N ASN A 719 1.89 -22.12 0.15
CA ASN A 719 2.82 -21.51 -0.79
C ASN A 719 4.25 -21.77 -0.37
N ASP A 720 5.14 -21.89 -1.34
CA ASP A 720 6.58 -21.93 -1.12
C ASP A 720 7.19 -20.52 -1.12
N ALA A 721 8.41 -20.44 -0.60
CA ALA A 721 9.11 -19.16 -0.47
C ALA A 721 9.43 -18.52 -1.82
N GLU A 722 9.68 -19.33 -2.86
CA GLU A 722 10.00 -18.83 -4.20
C GLU A 722 8.79 -18.18 -4.88
N THR A 723 7.64 -18.82 -4.81
CA THR A 723 6.37 -18.26 -5.30
C THR A 723 6.07 -16.91 -4.66
N ILE A 724 6.29 -16.77 -3.35
CA ILE A 724 6.06 -15.52 -2.62
C ILE A 724 7.13 -14.48 -2.98
N ARG A 725 8.40 -14.88 -3.10
CA ARG A 725 9.48 -14.01 -3.56
C ARG A 725 9.15 -13.41 -4.93
N ALA A 726 8.85 -14.25 -5.91
CA ALA A 726 8.49 -13.82 -7.26
C ALA A 726 7.26 -12.90 -7.30
N ALA A 727 6.32 -13.05 -6.35
CA ALA A 727 5.17 -12.16 -6.24
C ALA A 727 5.51 -10.77 -5.72
N PHE A 728 6.52 -10.63 -4.83
CA PHE A 728 6.91 -9.36 -4.20
C PHE A 728 7.97 -8.60 -5.01
N GLU A 729 8.86 -9.31 -5.68
CA GLU A 729 10.02 -8.74 -6.38
C GLU A 729 9.65 -7.60 -7.35
N PRO A 730 8.57 -7.67 -8.16
CA PRO A 730 8.17 -6.58 -9.06
C PRO A 730 7.79 -5.26 -8.36
N TYR A 731 7.52 -5.28 -7.05
CA TYR A 731 7.02 -4.13 -6.30
C TYR A 731 7.96 -3.66 -5.18
N TYR A 732 9.12 -4.30 -5.06
CA TYR A 732 10.11 -3.95 -4.04
C TYR A 732 10.74 -2.59 -4.29
N ARG A 733 11.10 -2.32 -5.54
CA ARG A 733 11.56 -1.02 -6.05
C ARG A 733 10.51 -0.39 -6.98
N THR A 734 10.93 0.60 -7.75
CA THR A 734 10.07 1.22 -8.78
C THR A 734 9.77 0.20 -9.88
N THR A 735 8.50 0.02 -10.20
CA THR A 735 8.04 -0.89 -11.25
C THR A 735 8.02 -0.16 -12.59
N ILE A 736 8.67 -0.72 -13.61
CA ILE A 736 8.76 -0.16 -14.96
C ILE A 736 8.10 -1.13 -15.94
N LEU A 737 7.25 -0.61 -16.83
CA LEU A 737 6.76 -1.34 -18.00
C LEU A 737 7.78 -1.19 -19.12
N SER A 738 8.38 -2.30 -19.57
CA SER A 738 9.49 -2.29 -20.53
C SER A 738 9.08 -1.89 -21.94
N GLU A 739 7.84 -2.19 -22.33
CA GLU A 739 7.30 -1.88 -23.66
C GLU A 739 5.77 -1.79 -23.66
N GLU A 740 5.22 -1.06 -24.63
CA GLU A 740 3.76 -0.95 -24.83
C GLU A 740 3.16 -2.20 -25.46
N SER A 741 1.86 -2.39 -25.24
CA SER A 741 1.11 -3.48 -25.87
C SER A 741 0.91 -3.24 -27.36
N ASP A 742 1.24 -4.22 -28.21
CA ASP A 742 1.13 -4.09 -29.66
C ASP A 742 -0.34 -4.18 -30.15
N PRO A 743 -0.93 -3.11 -30.71
CA PRO A 743 -2.30 -3.14 -31.22
C PRO A 743 -2.48 -4.08 -32.43
N ASN A 744 -1.42 -4.38 -33.19
CA ASN A 744 -1.52 -5.25 -34.37
C ASN A 744 -1.93 -6.68 -33.99
N LYS A 745 -1.65 -7.13 -32.80
CA LYS A 745 -2.11 -8.43 -32.28
C LYS A 745 -3.65 -8.58 -32.25
N LEU A 746 -4.43 -7.48 -32.22
CA LEU A 746 -5.89 -7.56 -32.37
C LEU A 746 -6.31 -7.96 -33.78
N HIS A 747 -5.59 -7.50 -34.82
CA HIS A 747 -5.78 -7.95 -36.18
C HIS A 747 -5.48 -9.45 -36.32
N ASP A 748 -4.39 -9.91 -35.73
CA ASP A 748 -3.98 -11.32 -35.74
C ASP A 748 -5.01 -12.20 -35.04
N LEU A 749 -5.51 -11.77 -33.89
CA LEU A 749 -6.56 -12.49 -33.16
C LEU A 749 -7.87 -12.57 -33.93
N LYS A 750 -8.31 -11.44 -34.57
CA LYS A 750 -9.48 -11.43 -35.43
C LYS A 750 -9.29 -12.39 -36.61
N ALA A 751 -8.19 -12.28 -37.33
CA ALA A 751 -7.89 -13.15 -38.47
C ALA A 751 -7.83 -14.64 -38.06
N ALA A 752 -7.30 -14.94 -36.88
CA ALA A 752 -7.27 -16.29 -36.35
C ALA A 752 -8.66 -16.80 -35.96
N LEU A 753 -9.55 -15.96 -35.42
CA LEU A 753 -10.95 -16.30 -35.12
C LEU A 753 -11.76 -16.52 -36.40
N ASP A 754 -11.58 -15.67 -37.40
CA ASP A 754 -12.29 -15.75 -38.68
C ASP A 754 -11.99 -17.07 -39.45
N LYS A 755 -10.80 -17.65 -39.26
CA LYS A 755 -10.42 -18.96 -39.83
C LYS A 755 -11.31 -20.12 -39.38
N TYR A 756 -11.88 -20.06 -38.17
CA TYR A 756 -12.76 -21.10 -37.65
C TYR A 756 -14.17 -21.09 -38.26
N GLN A 757 -14.56 -20.01 -38.92
CA GLN A 757 -15.87 -19.82 -39.56
C GLN A 757 -17.06 -20.11 -38.62
N VAL A 758 -16.87 -19.96 -37.33
CA VAL A 758 -17.93 -20.15 -36.31
C VAL A 758 -19.00 -19.06 -36.44
N TYR A 759 -18.60 -17.90 -36.92
CA TYR A 759 -19.50 -16.77 -37.25
C TYR A 759 -19.16 -16.18 -38.62
N ALA A 760 -20.08 -15.44 -39.18
CA ALA A 760 -19.86 -14.60 -40.34
C ALA A 760 -20.10 -13.13 -39.96
N GLU A 761 -19.54 -12.20 -40.71
CA GLU A 761 -19.65 -10.74 -40.47
C GLU A 761 -21.13 -10.32 -40.36
N ARG A 762 -21.99 -10.84 -41.20
CA ARG A 762 -23.45 -10.64 -41.10
C ARG A 762 -24.06 -11.01 -39.75
N HIS A 763 -23.54 -12.06 -39.07
CA HIS A 763 -24.01 -12.47 -37.74
C HIS A 763 -23.60 -11.45 -36.69
N VAL A 764 -22.38 -10.88 -36.82
CA VAL A 764 -21.86 -9.83 -35.98
C VAL A 764 -22.68 -8.56 -36.12
N ASP A 765 -22.97 -8.15 -37.37
CA ASP A 765 -23.72 -6.94 -37.70
C ASP A 765 -25.19 -7.04 -37.24
N ASP A 766 -25.88 -8.11 -37.58
CA ASP A 766 -27.31 -8.32 -37.24
C ASP A 766 -27.49 -8.39 -35.72
N LEU A 767 -26.68 -9.19 -35.07
CA LEU A 767 -26.75 -9.30 -33.60
C LEU A 767 -26.43 -7.97 -32.91
N THR A 768 -25.40 -7.25 -33.38
CA THR A 768 -25.03 -5.97 -32.78
C THR A 768 -26.11 -4.93 -32.99
N ALA A 769 -26.72 -4.88 -34.19
CA ALA A 769 -27.82 -3.95 -34.48
C ALA A 769 -29.01 -4.20 -33.57
N ARG A 770 -29.47 -5.45 -33.43
CA ARG A 770 -30.59 -5.84 -32.56
C ARG A 770 -30.26 -5.59 -31.06
N TYR A 771 -29.05 -5.91 -30.64
CA TYR A 771 -28.58 -5.66 -29.26
C TYR A 771 -28.57 -4.18 -28.90
N LEU A 772 -28.06 -3.32 -29.79
CA LEU A 772 -28.03 -1.88 -29.58
C LEU A 772 -29.43 -1.25 -29.75
N GLY A 773 -30.31 -1.86 -30.55
CA GLY A 773 -31.71 -1.50 -30.68
C GLY A 773 -32.59 -1.89 -29.48
N GLY A 774 -32.00 -2.55 -28.44
CA GLY A 774 -32.68 -2.90 -27.21
C GLY A 774 -33.63 -4.10 -27.35
N GLU A 775 -33.44 -4.95 -28.35
CA GLU A 775 -34.27 -6.17 -28.52
C GLU A 775 -34.05 -7.15 -27.36
N ASN A 776 -35.08 -7.92 -27.07
CA ASN A 776 -35.07 -8.91 -25.99
C ASN A 776 -34.11 -10.06 -26.31
N ARG A 777 -33.62 -10.71 -25.26
CA ARG A 777 -32.74 -11.87 -25.36
C ARG A 777 -33.30 -13.02 -26.19
N GLU A 778 -34.63 -13.20 -26.23
CA GLU A 778 -35.32 -14.21 -27.04
C GLU A 778 -35.07 -14.05 -28.53
N THR A 779 -34.79 -12.84 -29.04
CA THR A 779 -34.48 -12.60 -30.44
C THR A 779 -32.99 -12.71 -30.75
N LEU A 780 -32.11 -12.49 -29.74
CA LEU A 780 -30.66 -12.58 -29.87
C LEU A 780 -30.15 -14.02 -29.72
N ASP A 781 -30.77 -14.83 -28.84
CA ASP A 781 -30.35 -16.19 -28.55
C ASP A 781 -30.33 -17.13 -29.77
N PRO A 782 -31.29 -17.10 -30.69
CA PRO A 782 -31.25 -17.94 -31.90
C PRO A 782 -30.06 -17.66 -32.83
N LEU A 783 -29.63 -16.39 -32.93
CA LEU A 783 -28.47 -16.02 -33.74
C LEU A 783 -27.17 -16.57 -33.13
N LEU A 784 -27.06 -16.50 -31.81
CA LEU A 784 -25.92 -17.06 -31.09
C LEU A 784 -25.91 -18.59 -31.12
N ASP A 785 -27.08 -19.24 -31.00
CA ASP A 785 -27.21 -20.69 -31.03
C ASP A 785 -26.84 -21.28 -32.41
N ALA A 786 -27.11 -20.55 -33.51
CA ALA A 786 -26.64 -20.92 -34.83
C ALA A 786 -25.10 -20.97 -34.89
N CYS A 787 -24.40 -20.03 -34.23
CA CYS A 787 -22.94 -20.05 -34.13
C CYS A 787 -22.44 -21.17 -33.21
N VAL A 788 -23.16 -21.47 -32.13
CA VAL A 788 -22.83 -22.61 -31.25
C VAL A 788 -22.89 -23.92 -31.98
N VAL A 789 -23.87 -24.12 -32.90
CA VAL A 789 -23.95 -25.34 -33.72
C VAL A 789 -22.68 -25.51 -34.57
N VAL A 790 -22.16 -24.43 -35.17
CA VAL A 790 -20.93 -24.50 -35.97
C VAL A 790 -19.72 -24.78 -35.06
N TYR A 791 -19.64 -24.11 -33.92
CA TYR A 791 -18.59 -24.35 -32.93
C TYR A 791 -18.53 -25.82 -32.48
N LEU A 792 -19.65 -26.48 -32.28
CA LEU A 792 -19.72 -27.90 -31.88
C LEU A 792 -19.27 -28.86 -32.97
N GLN A 793 -19.15 -28.40 -34.22
CA GLN A 793 -18.60 -29.19 -35.35
C GLN A 793 -17.07 -29.15 -35.39
N LEU A 794 -16.42 -28.22 -34.68
CA LEU A 794 -14.97 -28.20 -34.50
C LEU A 794 -14.51 -29.40 -33.68
N ASP A 795 -13.29 -29.86 -33.93
CA ASP A 795 -12.64 -30.81 -33.04
C ASP A 795 -12.42 -30.19 -31.65
N GLU A 796 -12.09 -30.97 -30.67
CA GLU A 796 -11.97 -30.51 -29.30
C GLU A 796 -10.87 -29.47 -29.12
N ASP A 797 -9.74 -29.60 -29.83
CA ASP A 797 -8.65 -28.63 -29.83
C ASP A 797 -9.09 -27.30 -30.48
N GLY A 798 -9.81 -27.36 -31.60
CA GLY A 798 -10.38 -26.17 -32.24
C GLY A 798 -11.38 -25.43 -31.35
N GLN A 799 -12.21 -26.18 -30.58
CA GLN A 799 -13.14 -25.59 -29.61
C GLN A 799 -12.41 -24.86 -28.49
N VAL A 800 -11.36 -25.45 -27.92
CA VAL A 800 -10.53 -24.84 -26.86
C VAL A 800 -9.81 -23.63 -27.38
N ASP A 801 -9.18 -23.75 -28.56
CA ASP A 801 -8.40 -22.66 -29.17
C ASP A 801 -9.29 -21.48 -29.59
N PHE A 802 -10.42 -21.73 -30.26
CA PHE A 802 -11.39 -20.67 -30.59
C PHE A 802 -11.86 -19.92 -29.36
N LYS A 803 -12.32 -20.64 -28.33
CA LYS A 803 -12.82 -20.03 -27.09
C LYS A 803 -11.73 -19.26 -26.34
N GLY A 804 -10.49 -19.74 -26.39
CA GLY A 804 -9.31 -19.09 -25.83
C GLY A 804 -9.00 -17.75 -26.55
N LYS A 805 -8.98 -17.78 -27.89
CA LYS A 805 -8.74 -16.60 -28.74
C LYS A 805 -9.88 -15.58 -28.63
N ALA A 806 -11.14 -16.04 -28.58
CA ALA A 806 -12.28 -15.16 -28.38
C ALA A 806 -12.19 -14.37 -27.05
N LYS A 807 -11.86 -15.06 -25.97
CA LYS A 807 -11.62 -14.42 -24.67
C LYS A 807 -10.42 -13.45 -24.70
N ALA A 808 -9.36 -13.83 -25.40
CA ALA A 808 -8.17 -12.97 -25.55
C ALA A 808 -8.50 -11.71 -26.34
N PHE A 809 -9.24 -11.83 -27.48
CA PHE A 809 -9.69 -10.69 -28.25
C PHE A 809 -10.52 -9.70 -27.42
N VAL A 810 -11.56 -10.18 -26.75
CA VAL A 810 -12.41 -9.32 -25.90
C VAL A 810 -11.59 -8.61 -24.84
N ARG A 811 -10.77 -9.35 -24.09
CA ARG A 811 -9.94 -8.79 -23.02
C ARG A 811 -8.93 -7.75 -23.52
N SER A 812 -8.32 -8.01 -24.67
CA SER A 812 -7.31 -7.14 -25.28
C SER A 812 -7.96 -5.89 -25.87
N TYR A 813 -9.10 -6.05 -26.56
CA TYR A 813 -9.84 -4.92 -27.12
C TYR A 813 -10.44 -4.02 -26.03
N GLU A 814 -10.98 -4.58 -24.95
CA GLU A 814 -11.47 -3.79 -23.80
C GLU A 814 -10.36 -2.91 -23.19
N PHE A 815 -9.14 -3.39 -23.19
CA PHE A 815 -7.98 -2.61 -22.74
C PHE A 815 -7.49 -1.61 -23.79
N LEU A 816 -7.09 -2.09 -24.95
CA LEU A 816 -6.52 -1.24 -26.01
C LEU A 816 -7.52 -0.18 -26.52
N GLY A 817 -8.80 -0.51 -26.58
CA GLY A 817 -9.85 0.43 -26.99
C GLY A 817 -9.97 1.66 -26.07
N SER A 818 -9.46 1.58 -24.82
CA SER A 818 -9.45 2.71 -23.87
C SER A 818 -8.26 3.65 -24.07
N ILE A 819 -7.16 3.18 -24.69
CA ILE A 819 -5.90 3.95 -24.81
C ILE A 819 -5.55 4.32 -26.25
N LEU A 820 -6.05 3.56 -27.26
CA LEU A 820 -5.76 3.83 -28.65
C LEU A 820 -6.29 5.21 -29.06
N PRO A 821 -5.52 5.98 -29.87
CA PRO A 821 -5.94 7.31 -30.32
C PRO A 821 -7.07 7.27 -31.35
N TYR A 822 -7.34 6.11 -31.96
CA TYR A 822 -8.39 5.89 -32.96
C TYR A 822 -9.45 4.89 -32.48
N THR A 823 -10.57 4.82 -33.14
CA THR A 823 -11.66 3.88 -32.90
C THR A 823 -11.82 2.95 -34.10
N ASN A 824 -12.16 1.68 -33.83
CA ASN A 824 -12.44 0.68 -34.84
C ASN A 824 -13.83 0.08 -34.62
N ARG A 825 -14.79 0.39 -35.48
CA ARG A 825 -16.19 -0.05 -35.37
C ARG A 825 -16.32 -1.58 -35.47
N ASP A 826 -15.55 -2.22 -36.30
CA ASP A 826 -15.64 -3.67 -36.51
C ASP A 826 -15.14 -4.43 -35.29
N TRP A 827 -14.11 -3.93 -34.64
CA TRP A 827 -13.63 -4.52 -33.38
C TRP A 827 -14.63 -4.32 -32.23
N GLU A 828 -15.30 -3.17 -32.17
CA GLU A 828 -16.35 -2.94 -31.17
C GLU A 828 -17.52 -3.89 -31.37
N LYS A 829 -18.03 -4.02 -32.61
CA LYS A 829 -19.08 -4.96 -32.96
C LYS A 829 -18.69 -6.40 -32.62
N LEU A 830 -17.46 -6.80 -33.01
CA LEU A 830 -16.97 -8.14 -32.72
C LEU A 830 -16.81 -8.37 -31.21
N SER A 831 -16.37 -7.38 -30.46
CA SER A 831 -16.27 -7.47 -29.00
C SER A 831 -17.64 -7.66 -28.35
N ILE A 832 -18.67 -6.92 -28.79
CA ILE A 832 -20.06 -7.08 -28.32
C ILE A 832 -20.54 -8.51 -28.62
N PHE A 833 -20.38 -8.94 -29.88
CA PHE A 833 -20.78 -10.25 -30.33
C PHE A 833 -20.13 -11.38 -29.52
N LEU A 834 -18.81 -11.35 -29.39
CA LEU A 834 -18.07 -12.37 -28.66
C LEU A 834 -18.39 -12.38 -27.15
N ASN A 835 -18.63 -11.23 -26.53
CA ASN A 835 -19.07 -11.16 -25.14
C ASN A 835 -20.41 -11.90 -24.91
N LEU A 836 -21.31 -11.87 -25.89
CA LEU A 836 -22.59 -12.57 -25.82
C LEU A 836 -22.45 -14.06 -26.20
N LEU A 837 -21.55 -14.39 -27.13
CA LEU A 837 -21.33 -15.77 -27.60
C LEU A 837 -20.55 -16.62 -26.60
N ILE A 838 -19.46 -16.13 -26.02
CA ILE A 838 -18.55 -16.89 -25.14
C ILE A 838 -19.27 -17.63 -23.98
N PRO A 839 -20.24 -17.03 -23.27
CA PRO A 839 -21.00 -17.75 -22.23
C PRO A 839 -21.81 -18.93 -22.71
N LYS A 840 -22.22 -18.92 -24.01
CA LYS A 840 -23.00 -19.99 -24.62
C LYS A 840 -22.16 -21.13 -25.18
N LEU A 841 -20.85 -20.92 -25.40
CA LEU A 841 -19.95 -21.94 -25.90
C LEU A 841 -19.68 -22.98 -24.81
N PRO A 842 -20.11 -24.23 -24.97
CA PRO A 842 -19.83 -25.31 -23.99
C PRO A 842 -18.34 -25.59 -23.95
N ALA A 843 -17.88 -26.10 -22.82
CA ALA A 843 -16.57 -26.76 -22.75
C ALA A 843 -16.68 -28.12 -23.44
N PRO A 844 -15.60 -28.62 -24.08
CA PRO A 844 -15.58 -29.99 -24.58
C PRO A 844 -16.00 -30.96 -23.45
N LYS A 845 -16.78 -31.97 -23.82
CA LYS A 845 -17.19 -33.01 -22.85
C LYS A 845 -15.95 -33.80 -22.45
N GLU A 846 -15.46 -33.52 -21.27
CA GLU A 846 -14.34 -34.24 -20.67
C GLU A 846 -14.91 -35.37 -19.81
N GLU A 847 -14.53 -36.63 -20.09
CA GLU A 847 -14.73 -37.72 -19.13
C GLU A 847 -13.92 -37.40 -17.86
N ASP A 848 -14.56 -37.53 -16.70
CA ASP A 848 -13.86 -37.33 -15.40
C ASP A 848 -13.02 -38.60 -15.10
N LEU A 849 -11.87 -38.69 -15.75
CA LEU A 849 -10.89 -39.77 -15.57
C LEU A 849 -10.29 -39.83 -14.17
N SER A 850 -10.77 -39.02 -13.23
CA SER A 850 -10.42 -39.06 -11.80
C SER A 850 -11.56 -39.49 -10.90
N LYS A 851 -12.69 -39.96 -11.48
CA LYS A 851 -13.85 -40.44 -10.72
C LYS A 851 -13.49 -41.71 -9.94
N GLY A 852 -13.85 -41.78 -8.66
CA GLY A 852 -13.57 -42.92 -7.78
C GLY A 852 -12.22 -42.88 -7.04
N ILE A 853 -11.31 -41.93 -7.38
CA ILE A 853 -9.98 -41.88 -6.77
C ILE A 853 -10.03 -41.59 -5.26
N LEU A 854 -11.03 -40.83 -4.79
CA LEU A 854 -11.15 -40.42 -3.39
C LEU A 854 -11.58 -41.55 -2.46
N GLU A 855 -12.29 -42.54 -2.99
CA GLU A 855 -12.76 -43.69 -2.24
C GLU A 855 -11.64 -44.69 -1.91
N SER A 856 -10.47 -44.46 -2.51
CA SER A 856 -9.30 -45.33 -2.44
C SER A 856 -8.23 -44.90 -1.47
N ILE A 857 -8.48 -43.88 -0.64
CA ILE A 857 -7.47 -43.19 0.14
C ILE A 857 -7.75 -43.24 1.64
N ASP A 858 -6.70 -43.54 2.43
CA ASP A 858 -6.69 -43.47 3.89
C ASP A 858 -6.01 -42.21 4.40
N MET A 859 -6.75 -41.41 5.24
CA MET A 859 -6.29 -40.12 5.79
C MET A 859 -5.63 -40.23 7.19
N ASP A 860 -5.58 -41.42 7.79
CA ASP A 860 -5.02 -41.58 9.16
C ASP A 860 -3.49 -41.32 9.22
N SER A 861 -2.85 -41.30 8.06
CA SER A 861 -1.42 -41.02 7.92
C SER A 861 -1.06 -39.53 7.76
N TYR A 862 -2.03 -38.63 7.74
CA TYR A 862 -1.77 -37.20 7.55
C TYR A 862 -1.05 -36.58 8.76
N ARG A 863 0.05 -35.90 8.50
CA ARG A 863 0.85 -35.15 9.51
C ARG A 863 1.23 -33.78 8.96
N VAL A 864 1.47 -32.83 9.86
CA VAL A 864 1.87 -31.45 9.51
C VAL A 864 3.11 -31.08 10.33
N GLU A 865 4.14 -30.54 9.68
CA GLU A 865 5.39 -30.17 10.31
C GLU A 865 5.84 -28.78 9.88
N LYS A 866 6.35 -27.97 10.82
CA LYS A 866 6.90 -26.64 10.54
C LYS A 866 8.31 -26.79 9.95
N LYS A 867 8.57 -26.09 8.86
CA LYS A 867 9.96 -25.89 8.37
C LYS A 867 10.66 -24.78 9.15
N ALA A 868 11.96 -24.63 8.91
CA ALA A 868 12.73 -23.54 9.52
C ALA A 868 12.17 -22.17 9.10
N VAL A 869 12.27 -21.19 9.98
CA VAL A 869 11.94 -19.80 9.66
C VAL A 869 12.93 -19.31 8.59
N LEU A 870 12.40 -18.81 7.51
CA LEU A 870 13.17 -18.25 6.39
C LEU A 870 13.03 -16.75 6.35
N ALA A 871 14.11 -16.03 6.07
CA ALA A 871 14.06 -14.64 5.64
C ALA A 871 14.13 -14.61 4.12
N ILE A 872 13.04 -14.32 3.45
CA ILE A 872 13.01 -14.16 1.99
C ILE A 872 13.63 -12.81 1.65
N ARG A 873 14.77 -12.82 0.95
CA ARG A 873 15.44 -11.62 0.45
C ARG A 873 14.98 -11.31 -0.96
N LEU A 874 14.62 -10.06 -1.21
CA LEU A 874 14.26 -9.56 -2.54
C LEU A 874 15.48 -8.97 -3.22
N ALA A 875 15.54 -9.10 -4.56
CA ALA A 875 16.63 -8.54 -5.35
C ALA A 875 16.57 -7.00 -5.32
N ASP A 876 17.73 -6.36 -5.17
CA ASP A 876 17.84 -4.89 -5.16
C ASP A 876 18.13 -4.38 -6.59
N GLN A 877 17.18 -4.60 -7.48
CA GLN A 877 17.22 -4.15 -8.88
C GLN A 877 15.83 -3.66 -9.29
N ASP A 878 15.77 -2.75 -10.26
CA ASP A 878 14.50 -2.29 -10.81
C ASP A 878 13.75 -3.46 -11.44
N ALA A 879 12.45 -3.51 -11.18
CA ALA A 879 11.60 -4.55 -11.70
C ALA A 879 10.97 -4.13 -13.03
N GLU A 880 11.37 -4.80 -14.11
CA GLU A 880 10.74 -4.65 -15.40
C GLU A 880 9.62 -5.67 -15.57
N ILE A 881 8.45 -5.20 -15.94
CA ILE A 881 7.32 -6.06 -16.30
C ILE A 881 7.02 -5.91 -17.79
N GLY A 882 6.74 -7.02 -18.44
CA GLY A 882 6.39 -7.04 -19.88
C GLY A 882 4.99 -6.47 -20.15
N PRO A 883 4.66 -6.24 -21.44
CA PRO A 883 3.36 -5.74 -21.87
C PRO A 883 2.22 -6.73 -21.52
N VAL A 884 0.98 -6.28 -21.71
CA VAL A 884 -0.20 -7.13 -21.51
C VAL A 884 -0.13 -8.36 -22.43
N PRO A 885 -0.17 -9.60 -21.93
CA PRO A 885 -0.22 -10.78 -22.77
C PRO A 885 -1.49 -10.76 -23.62
N LEU A 886 -1.33 -10.59 -24.92
CA LEU A 886 -2.43 -10.53 -25.90
C LEU A 886 -2.66 -11.88 -26.59
N GLU A 887 -1.84 -12.90 -26.30
CA GLU A 887 -1.96 -14.21 -26.88
C GLU A 887 -3.10 -14.99 -26.21
N GLY A 888 -3.92 -15.63 -27.01
CA GLY A 888 -4.96 -16.52 -26.60
C GLY A 888 -4.98 -17.74 -27.52
N GLY A 889 -5.01 -18.91 -26.96
CA GLY A 889 -5.03 -20.17 -27.67
C GLY A 889 -4.58 -21.28 -26.73
N GLY A 890 -4.96 -22.50 -26.99
CA GLY A 890 -4.56 -23.65 -26.21
C GLY A 890 -4.98 -24.91 -26.91
N HIS A 891 -4.14 -25.91 -26.85
CA HIS A 891 -4.55 -27.27 -27.14
C HIS A 891 -5.16 -27.88 -25.88
N LYS A 892 -6.09 -28.81 -26.07
CA LYS A 892 -6.55 -29.66 -24.98
C LYS A 892 -5.33 -30.48 -24.53
N PRO A 893 -4.95 -30.39 -23.22
CA PRO A 893 -3.84 -31.22 -22.76
C PRO A 893 -4.25 -32.69 -22.89
N GLU A 894 -3.44 -33.47 -23.59
CA GLU A 894 -3.64 -34.92 -23.64
C GLU A 894 -3.59 -35.48 -22.21
N PRO A 895 -4.53 -36.37 -21.83
CA PRO A 895 -4.54 -37.02 -20.53
C PRO A 895 -3.30 -37.93 -20.41
N GLU A 896 -2.43 -37.62 -19.44
CA GLU A 896 -1.34 -38.52 -19.03
C GLU A 896 -1.94 -39.58 -18.11
N LEU A 897 -2.39 -40.71 -18.69
CA LEU A 897 -2.94 -41.83 -17.92
C LEU A 897 -1.82 -42.58 -17.22
N ASP A 898 -1.98 -42.82 -15.91
CA ASP A 898 -1.09 -43.67 -15.14
C ASP A 898 -1.87 -44.44 -14.09
N ARG A 899 -1.29 -45.53 -13.60
CA ARG A 899 -1.92 -46.37 -12.57
C ARG A 899 -1.96 -45.64 -11.24
N LEU A 900 -3.02 -45.88 -10.48
CA LEU A 900 -3.22 -45.25 -9.17
C LEU A 900 -2.01 -45.45 -8.25
N SER A 901 -1.38 -46.60 -8.28
CA SER A 901 -0.17 -46.90 -7.50
C SER A 901 0.99 -45.96 -7.86
N ASN A 902 1.19 -45.67 -9.15
CA ASN A 902 2.25 -44.75 -9.63
C ASN A 902 1.87 -43.31 -9.30
N ILE A 903 0.63 -42.92 -9.51
CA ILE A 903 0.14 -41.56 -9.18
C ILE A 903 0.30 -41.31 -7.69
N LEU A 904 -0.06 -42.25 -6.81
CA LEU A 904 0.11 -42.15 -5.38
C LEU A 904 1.59 -42.15 -4.97
N LYS A 905 2.43 -42.93 -5.65
CA LYS A 905 3.87 -42.93 -5.42
C LYS A 905 4.46 -41.57 -5.78
N ASN A 906 4.20 -41.06 -6.99
CA ASN A 906 4.69 -39.76 -7.44
C ASN A 906 4.12 -38.62 -6.57
N PHE A 907 2.86 -38.71 -6.16
CA PHE A 907 2.22 -37.77 -5.28
C PHE A 907 2.85 -37.79 -3.87
N ASN A 908 3.08 -38.98 -3.33
CA ASN A 908 3.78 -39.12 -2.06
C ASN A 908 5.26 -38.70 -2.15
N GLU A 909 5.92 -38.89 -3.31
CA GLU A 909 7.27 -38.40 -3.56
C GLU A 909 7.33 -36.90 -3.71
N GLN A 910 6.36 -36.27 -4.36
CA GLN A 910 6.28 -34.82 -4.48
C GLN A 910 5.83 -34.09 -3.19
N PHE A 911 4.91 -34.69 -2.46
CA PHE A 911 4.21 -34.05 -1.35
C PHE A 911 4.40 -34.80 -0.02
N GLY A 912 4.88 -36.03 -0.04
CA GLY A 912 4.85 -36.97 1.10
C GLY A 912 6.15 -37.54 1.49
N THR A 913 7.12 -37.58 2.00
CA THR A 913 8.11 -38.49 2.60
C THR A 913 9.58 -38.38 2.23
N ILE A 914 9.98 -37.63 1.25
CA ILE A 914 11.42 -37.49 0.98
C ILE A 914 12.14 -36.65 2.06
N PHE A 915 11.42 -35.95 2.91
CA PHE A 915 11.97 -34.95 3.80
C PHE A 915 12.02 -35.28 5.30
N SER A 916 11.40 -36.31 5.82
CA SER A 916 11.58 -36.67 7.24
C SER A 916 13.01 -37.13 7.54
N ASP A 917 13.66 -37.79 6.60
CA ASP A 917 15.04 -38.14 6.72
C ASP A 917 15.97 -37.03 6.19
N GLY A 918 15.50 -36.22 5.23
CA GLY A 918 16.27 -35.12 4.64
C GLY A 918 16.57 -33.98 5.63
N ASP A 919 15.61 -33.56 6.44
CA ASP A 919 15.83 -32.49 7.42
C ASP A 919 16.74 -32.94 8.57
N ARG A 920 16.60 -34.19 8.98
CA ARG A 920 17.52 -34.83 9.94
C ARG A 920 18.93 -34.94 9.35
N ILE A 921 19.01 -35.23 8.05
CA ILE A 921 20.27 -35.28 7.31
C ILE A 921 20.84 -33.87 7.13
N ILE A 922 20.04 -32.87 6.77
CA ILE A 922 20.47 -31.47 6.60
C ILE A 922 20.93 -30.89 7.93
N GLN A 923 20.17 -31.12 9.00
CA GLN A 923 20.55 -30.69 10.35
C GLN A 923 21.85 -31.37 10.78
N ARG A 924 22.00 -32.64 10.51
CA ARG A 924 23.21 -33.39 10.80
C ARG A 924 24.39 -32.97 9.91
N ILE A 925 24.15 -32.63 8.66
CA ILE A 925 25.17 -32.04 7.78
C ILE A 925 25.66 -30.72 8.38
N ARG A 926 24.76 -29.86 8.85
CA ARG A 926 25.10 -28.55 9.40
C ARG A 926 25.80 -28.65 10.76
N ASP A 927 25.28 -29.50 11.67
CA ASP A 927 25.67 -29.48 13.07
C ASP A 927 26.85 -30.44 13.36
N ASP A 928 27.06 -31.45 12.52
CA ASP A 928 28.03 -32.50 12.76
C ASP A 928 29.02 -32.72 11.60
N ILE A 929 28.51 -32.77 10.34
CA ILE A 929 29.39 -33.14 9.20
C ILE A 929 30.19 -31.94 8.70
N ALA A 930 29.57 -30.81 8.42
CA ALA A 930 30.22 -29.61 7.89
C ALA A 930 31.28 -29.05 8.85
N PRO A 931 31.07 -28.95 10.18
CA PRO A 931 32.09 -28.52 11.10
C PRO A 931 33.29 -29.47 11.17
N LYS A 932 33.07 -30.80 11.08
CA LYS A 932 34.17 -31.78 11.05
C LYS A 932 34.98 -31.71 9.76
N VAL A 933 34.35 -31.47 8.63
CA VAL A 933 35.04 -31.27 7.33
C VAL A 933 35.81 -29.96 7.34
N ALA A 934 35.21 -28.89 7.88
CA ALA A 934 35.84 -27.57 8.00
C ALA A 934 37.08 -27.58 8.90
N ALA A 935 37.12 -28.49 9.90
CA ALA A 935 38.24 -28.67 10.83
C ALA A 935 39.31 -29.60 10.30
N ASP A 936 39.13 -30.26 9.14
CA ASP A 936 40.11 -31.19 8.56
C ASP A 936 41.37 -30.45 8.10
N GLU A 937 42.55 -30.85 8.60
CA GLU A 937 43.80 -30.15 8.32
C GLU A 937 44.17 -30.19 6.83
N GLY A 938 43.81 -31.25 6.10
CA GLY A 938 44.06 -31.38 4.65
C GLY A 938 43.24 -30.35 3.88
N PHE A 939 41.97 -30.19 4.24
CA PHE A 939 41.07 -29.22 3.63
C PHE A 939 41.47 -27.77 3.98
N LEU A 940 41.81 -27.51 5.23
CA LEU A 940 42.28 -26.20 5.69
C LEU A 940 43.54 -25.72 4.95
N ASN A 941 44.49 -26.66 4.70
CA ASN A 941 45.69 -26.34 3.96
C ASN A 941 45.42 -26.16 2.45
N ALA A 942 44.53 -26.97 1.87
CA ALA A 942 44.16 -26.86 0.46
C ALA A 942 43.38 -25.58 0.12
N ARG A 943 42.58 -25.03 1.05
CA ARG A 943 41.89 -23.72 0.90
C ARG A 943 42.86 -22.56 0.63
N LYS A 944 44.10 -22.65 1.07
CA LYS A 944 45.16 -21.64 0.85
C LYS A 944 45.79 -21.71 -0.56
N ASN A 945 45.45 -22.72 -1.36
CA ASN A 945 46.01 -22.94 -2.69
C ASN A 945 44.99 -22.57 -3.79
N THR A 946 44.53 -23.52 -4.58
CA THR A 946 43.57 -23.29 -5.66
C THR A 946 42.20 -23.86 -5.31
N PRO A 947 41.10 -23.30 -5.83
CA PRO A 947 39.75 -23.85 -5.63
C PRO A 947 39.61 -25.32 -6.01
N ALA A 948 40.34 -25.78 -7.04
CA ALA A 948 40.33 -27.16 -7.48
C ALA A 948 41.01 -28.10 -6.46
N ALA A 949 42.12 -27.66 -5.85
CA ALA A 949 42.78 -28.40 -4.78
C ALA A 949 41.95 -28.45 -3.52
N ALA A 950 41.30 -27.33 -3.18
CA ALA A 950 40.38 -27.27 -2.05
C ALA A 950 39.20 -28.23 -2.23
N ARG A 951 38.61 -28.31 -3.42
CA ARG A 951 37.48 -29.22 -3.69
C ARG A 951 37.90 -30.70 -3.60
N LEU A 952 39.07 -31.04 -4.11
CA LEU A 952 39.60 -32.42 -4.05
C LEU A 952 39.87 -32.88 -2.61
N GLU A 953 40.47 -32.02 -1.78
CA GLU A 953 40.72 -32.36 -0.35
C GLU A 953 39.44 -32.32 0.47
N HIS A 954 38.48 -31.44 0.16
CA HIS A 954 37.16 -31.48 0.72
C HIS A 954 36.47 -32.83 0.51
N ASP A 955 36.44 -33.34 -0.71
CA ASP A 955 35.76 -34.60 -1.00
C ASP A 955 36.44 -35.79 -0.28
N LYS A 956 37.76 -35.73 -0.09
CA LYS A 956 38.47 -36.70 0.74
C LYS A 956 38.17 -36.58 2.23
N ALA A 957 38.07 -35.34 2.74
CA ALA A 957 37.71 -35.08 4.12
C ALA A 957 36.26 -35.51 4.39
N LEU A 958 35.34 -35.18 3.49
CA LEU A 958 33.96 -35.62 3.56
C LEU A 958 33.82 -37.15 3.57
N ALA A 959 34.56 -37.85 2.71
CA ALA A 959 34.55 -39.31 2.69
C ALA A 959 35.05 -39.90 4.03
N ARG A 960 36.08 -39.32 4.67
CA ARG A 960 36.54 -39.72 6.02
C ARG A 960 35.49 -39.49 7.10
N VAL A 961 34.84 -38.34 7.10
CA VAL A 961 33.79 -38.01 8.05
C VAL A 961 32.58 -38.91 7.87
N MET A 962 32.16 -39.17 6.64
CA MET A 962 31.03 -40.07 6.35
C MET A 962 31.36 -41.54 6.77
N LEU A 963 32.58 -41.97 6.65
CA LEU A 963 33.00 -43.32 7.10
C LEU A 963 32.93 -43.43 8.64
N GLN A 964 33.19 -42.35 9.38
CA GLN A 964 33.00 -42.32 10.85
C GLN A 964 31.54 -42.40 11.25
N LEU A 965 30.64 -41.83 10.42
CA LEU A 965 29.18 -41.89 10.63
C LEU A 965 28.56 -43.27 10.44
N LEU A 966 29.30 -44.21 9.80
CA LEU A 966 28.85 -45.61 9.63
C LEU A 966 28.47 -46.28 10.97
N LYS A 967 29.09 -45.86 12.06
CA LYS A 967 28.81 -46.36 13.41
C LYS A 967 27.53 -45.79 14.04
N ASP A 968 27.18 -44.59 13.62
CA ASP A 968 26.09 -43.81 14.25
C ASP A 968 24.82 -43.75 13.39
N ASP A 969 24.95 -43.86 12.06
CA ASP A 969 23.82 -43.84 11.13
C ASP A 969 24.13 -44.56 9.82
N THR A 970 23.88 -45.86 9.84
CA THR A 970 24.12 -46.74 8.72
C THR A 970 23.30 -46.43 7.47
N GLU A 971 22.13 -45.84 7.63
CA GLU A 971 21.20 -45.55 6.52
C GLU A 971 21.69 -44.37 5.68
N VAL A 972 22.10 -43.27 6.33
CA VAL A 972 22.67 -42.08 5.70
C VAL A 972 23.96 -42.45 4.94
N TYR A 973 24.81 -43.30 5.53
CA TYR A 973 26.01 -43.76 4.88
C TYR A 973 25.73 -44.63 3.64
N LYS A 974 24.75 -45.54 3.72
CA LYS A 974 24.33 -46.34 2.55
C LYS A 974 23.83 -45.47 1.41
N GLN A 975 23.01 -44.49 1.70
CA GLN A 975 22.51 -43.55 0.69
C GLN A 975 23.66 -42.73 0.06
N PHE A 976 24.58 -42.27 0.86
CA PHE A 976 25.78 -41.55 0.37
C PHE A 976 26.64 -42.39 -0.56
N VAL A 977 26.75 -43.69 -0.31
CA VAL A 977 27.59 -44.60 -1.14
C VAL A 977 26.82 -45.11 -2.36
N GLN A 978 25.51 -45.34 -2.27
CA GLN A 978 24.70 -45.97 -3.31
C GLN A 978 23.98 -44.98 -4.23
N ASN A 979 23.78 -43.74 -3.82
CA ASN A 979 23.06 -42.73 -4.61
C ASN A 979 23.99 -41.58 -4.99
N GLU A 980 24.43 -41.57 -6.24
CA GLU A 980 25.36 -40.56 -6.76
C GLU A 980 24.79 -39.12 -6.72
N SER A 981 23.48 -38.95 -6.91
CA SER A 981 22.82 -37.66 -6.78
C SER A 981 22.80 -37.15 -5.34
N PHE A 982 22.52 -38.01 -4.39
CA PHE A 982 22.57 -37.71 -2.95
C PHE A 982 24.03 -37.39 -2.52
N LYS A 983 25.01 -38.15 -2.99
CA LYS A 983 26.41 -37.87 -2.71
C LYS A 983 26.86 -36.49 -3.21
N ARG A 984 26.46 -36.12 -4.43
CA ARG A 984 26.74 -34.78 -4.98
C ARG A 984 26.05 -33.68 -4.14
N PHE A 985 24.79 -33.86 -3.81
CA PHE A 985 24.05 -32.93 -2.99
C PHE A 985 24.74 -32.68 -1.63
N VAL A 986 25.12 -33.76 -0.93
CA VAL A 986 25.80 -33.64 0.36
C VAL A 986 27.17 -32.99 0.19
N SER A 987 27.94 -33.37 -0.84
CA SER A 987 29.25 -32.80 -1.11
C SER A 987 29.18 -31.29 -1.41
N ASP A 988 28.22 -30.84 -2.21
CA ASP A 988 28.06 -29.42 -2.56
C ASP A 988 27.59 -28.59 -1.36
N MET A 989 26.65 -29.10 -0.56
CA MET A 989 26.17 -28.46 0.63
C MET A 989 27.25 -28.33 1.70
N VAL A 990 27.99 -29.41 1.97
CA VAL A 990 29.08 -29.39 2.95
C VAL A 990 30.20 -28.46 2.49
N TYR A 991 30.51 -28.46 1.19
CA TYR A 991 31.54 -27.56 0.64
C TYR A 991 31.16 -26.09 0.82
N GLN A 992 29.92 -25.71 0.56
CA GLN A 992 29.43 -24.34 0.80
C GLN A 992 29.55 -23.98 2.29
N MET A 993 29.05 -24.84 3.19
CA MET A 993 29.05 -24.57 4.64
C MET A 993 30.47 -24.61 5.27
N ALA A 994 31.39 -25.39 4.72
CA ALA A 994 32.76 -25.49 5.22
C ALA A 994 33.68 -24.44 4.60
N SER A 995 33.25 -23.75 3.54
CA SER A 995 33.99 -22.68 2.86
C SER A 995 33.67 -21.29 3.36
N ASP A 996 32.48 -21.10 3.94
CA ASP A 996 32.09 -19.91 4.70
C ASP A 996 32.77 -19.93 6.07
#